data_03cd1939792ee7e2d67f3245e1eeaa75
#
_entry.id   03cd1939792ee7e2d67f3245e1eeaa75
#
_cell.length_a   1.000
_cell.length_b   1.000
_cell.length_c   1.000
_cell.angle_alpha   90.00
_cell.angle_beta   90.00
_cell.angle_gamma   90.00
#
_symmetry.space_group_name_H-M   'P 1'
#
loop_
_entity.id
_entity.type
_entity.pdbx_description
1 polymer ?
#
loop_
_entity_poly.entity_id
_entity_poly.type
_entity_poly.pdbx_seq_one_letter_code
_entity_poly.pdbx_strand_id
1 'polypeptide(L)'
;MKALILLFLLLNLFPICAQTNLKDEQLKNIDFKTTSAAISILPESQLVKGNMKYIFEILQDTDTLYLDANDMEFENVRLNGKEINYFYNDAKLLVINNFKTAALDTLTLEFEARPTKAMYFINWDYDGTAVQKEVWTQGQGKNTSNWMPLVDDMREKTVYDLKINFKNGYEVIANGVLKDKLKLNDSITQWHYSMEKPMSSYLLGIAIGNYKVDSKVSASNIPLELYYNPIDSSKVESTYRHSTKIFDFLEKEIGVAYPWNNYKQIPVQDFLYAGMENTGTTFFSNMLMVDAIGYNDRNYVSVNAHELAHQWFGDLVTERSGKDHWLQEGFATYYALLVESDIFGEDYYYWKLYESAEQLKSLSDQGKGEVLLSSTGSSLTYYQKGAWALHILRERVGDTVFRKAIINYLEKYAFKTVSTDDFINEVELVYGKKLENFKKNWLQQSAFQGTTALNSLKKSKFINDYLKIAALRETPLLAKKEMLSEALDFPVNDYVGQEVVYQLSGEKSVDALELYRKAFKSGNLYVRQAIAISMKNIPEGLKKHFESLLKDDSYLTKENALMELWLRYPENIEFYLKSLENVDGFSNKNVRLLWLTLNLVNPQIDKDKASAYYDELSGYTYPTHPFELRQNTFGYLYQINAFSNQNLMDLLEGAQHHNYRFRAYCRELLDKLLENQEYREKYVALKDTLSKVNREFLNKKLKI
;
A
#
# COMPACT_ATOMS: atom_id res chain seq x y z
N MET A 1 47.87 -8.80 21.32
CA MET A 1 46.71 -9.07 20.45
C MET A 1 45.35 -8.70 21.07
N LYS A 2 45.00 -9.08 22.31
CA LYS A 2 43.69 -8.71 22.91
C LYS A 2 43.48 -7.20 23.14
N ALA A 3 44.50 -6.43 23.46
CA ALA A 3 44.42 -4.97 23.65
C ALA A 3 44.25 -4.19 22.33
N LEU A 4 44.79 -4.69 21.22
CA LEU A 4 44.59 -4.05 19.91
C LEU A 4 43.20 -4.27 19.34
N ILE A 5 42.56 -5.43 19.63
CA ILE A 5 41.20 -5.74 19.21
C ILE A 5 40.18 -4.88 19.98
N LEU A 6 40.44 -4.60 21.26
CA LEU A 6 39.56 -3.74 22.08
C LEU A 6 39.63 -2.27 21.63
N LEU A 7 40.80 -1.80 21.17
CA LEU A 7 40.96 -0.44 20.63
C LEU A 7 40.29 -0.28 19.28
N PHE A 8 40.27 -1.33 18.43
CA PHE A 8 39.57 -1.31 17.14
C PHE A 8 38.07 -1.39 17.29
N LEU A 9 37.56 -2.09 18.31
CA LEU A 9 36.11 -2.14 18.66
C LEU A 9 35.62 -0.80 19.25
N LEU A 10 36.44 -0.11 20.04
CA LEU A 10 36.11 1.21 20.57
C LEU A 10 36.11 2.30 19.49
N LEU A 11 36.99 2.20 18.48
CA LEU A 11 37.01 3.15 17.36
C LEU A 11 35.83 3.01 16.38
N ASN A 12 35.16 1.83 16.35
CA ASN A 12 33.98 1.63 15.52
C ASN A 12 32.64 1.95 16.23
N LEU A 13 32.65 2.18 17.56
CA LEU A 13 31.48 2.63 18.31
C LEU A 13 31.30 4.16 18.33
N PHE A 14 32.39 4.90 18.14
CA PHE A 14 32.37 6.37 18.11
C PHE A 14 31.53 6.99 16.96
N PRO A 15 31.52 6.48 15.72
CA PRO A 15 30.76 7.11 14.65
C PRO A 15 29.23 6.97 14.82
N ILE A 16 28.73 5.91 15.45
CA ILE A 16 27.29 5.70 15.64
C ILE A 16 26.72 6.63 16.71
N CYS A 17 27.42 6.83 17.83
CA CYS A 17 27.02 7.80 18.85
C CYS A 17 27.19 9.25 18.39
N ALA A 18 28.22 9.54 17.57
CA ALA A 18 28.42 10.87 17.02
C ALA A 18 27.36 11.26 15.97
N GLN A 19 26.88 10.29 15.15
CA GLN A 19 25.84 10.55 14.18
C GLN A 19 24.46 10.83 14.81
N THR A 20 24.10 10.14 15.87
CA THR A 20 22.85 10.41 16.61
C THR A 20 22.86 11.77 17.30
N ASN A 21 23.99 12.19 17.85
CA ASN A 21 24.14 13.48 18.51
C ASN A 21 24.08 14.67 17.52
N LEU A 22 24.76 14.58 16.37
CA LEU A 22 24.76 15.64 15.35
C LEU A 22 23.35 15.94 14.80
N LYS A 23 22.54 14.93 14.59
CA LYS A 23 21.18 15.08 14.04
C LYS A 23 20.24 15.77 15.03
N ASP A 24 20.19 15.28 16.25
CA ASP A 24 19.38 15.86 17.31
C ASP A 24 19.84 17.28 17.68
N GLU A 25 21.11 17.58 17.48
CA GLU A 25 21.68 18.91 17.69
C GLU A 25 21.26 19.88 16.58
N GLN A 26 21.33 19.47 15.30
CA GLN A 26 20.91 20.34 14.20
C GLN A 26 19.43 20.73 14.31
N LEU A 27 18.51 19.77 14.60
CA LEU A 27 17.09 20.05 14.76
C LEU A 27 16.75 21.00 15.91
N LYS A 28 17.68 21.23 16.85
CA LYS A 28 17.54 22.25 17.92
C LYS A 28 18.13 23.58 17.53
N ASN A 29 19.14 23.58 16.66
CA ASN A 29 19.94 24.74 16.36
C ASN A 29 19.54 25.43 15.06
N ILE A 30 18.90 24.70 14.14
CA ILE A 30 18.57 25.18 12.79
C ILE A 30 17.14 24.78 12.45
N ASP A 31 16.36 25.70 11.88
CA ASP A 31 14.99 25.51 11.40
C ASP A 31 14.92 25.86 9.91
N PHE A 32 14.65 24.89 9.05
CA PHE A 32 14.53 25.07 7.61
C PHE A 32 13.14 25.61 7.24
N LYS A 33 13.06 26.87 6.85
CA LYS A 33 11.81 27.54 6.50
C LYS A 33 11.31 27.15 5.10
N THR A 34 12.22 27.15 4.11
CA THR A 34 11.87 26.84 2.71
C THR A 34 12.95 25.98 2.06
N THR A 35 12.50 24.99 1.31
CA THR A 35 13.33 24.19 0.40
C THR A 35 12.79 24.33 -1.01
N SER A 36 13.54 25.01 -1.87
CA SER A 36 13.19 25.18 -3.28
C SER A 36 14.09 24.32 -4.15
N ALA A 37 13.50 23.60 -5.08
CA ALA A 37 14.20 22.76 -6.03
C ALA A 37 13.81 23.10 -7.48
N ALA A 38 14.80 23.20 -8.37
CA ALA A 38 14.60 23.27 -9.80
C ALA A 38 15.32 22.07 -10.42
N ILE A 39 14.59 20.99 -10.66
CA ILE A 39 15.17 19.69 -11.04
C ILE A 39 14.77 19.27 -12.46
N SER A 40 15.65 18.51 -13.10
CA SER A 40 15.42 17.80 -14.35
C SER A 40 15.51 16.30 -14.08
N ILE A 41 14.48 15.55 -14.46
CA ILE A 41 14.42 14.11 -14.33
C ILE A 41 14.63 13.49 -15.71
N LEU A 42 15.66 12.67 -15.86
CA LEU A 42 16.13 12.05 -17.09
C LEU A 42 15.96 10.52 -16.96
N PRO A 43 14.80 9.98 -17.29
CA PRO A 43 14.46 8.61 -16.93
C PRO A 43 15.28 7.55 -17.68
N GLU A 44 15.68 7.81 -18.94
CA GLU A 44 16.48 6.86 -19.72
C GLU A 44 17.87 6.63 -19.13
N SER A 45 18.39 7.58 -18.37
CA SER A 45 19.67 7.46 -17.66
C SER A 45 19.51 7.31 -16.16
N GLN A 46 18.25 7.24 -15.68
CA GLN A 46 17.89 7.18 -14.28
C GLN A 46 18.60 8.26 -13.45
N LEU A 47 18.61 9.49 -13.99
CA LEU A 47 19.35 10.62 -13.47
C LEU A 47 18.39 11.74 -13.03
N VAL A 48 18.64 12.29 -11.84
CA VAL A 48 18.03 13.54 -11.35
C VAL A 48 19.14 14.55 -11.16
N LYS A 49 18.95 15.75 -11.69
CA LYS A 49 19.91 16.85 -11.49
C LYS A 49 19.19 18.17 -11.36
N GLY A 50 19.79 19.11 -10.66
CA GLY A 50 19.20 20.42 -10.50
C GLY A 50 19.87 21.32 -9.47
N ASN A 51 19.17 22.41 -9.22
CA ASN A 51 19.56 23.46 -8.29
C ASN A 51 18.68 23.41 -7.06
N MET A 52 19.29 23.52 -5.89
CA MET A 52 18.62 23.63 -4.61
C MET A 52 18.86 25.00 -3.99
N LYS A 53 17.83 25.50 -3.28
CA LYS A 53 17.93 26.68 -2.42
C LYS A 53 17.22 26.41 -1.11
N TYR A 54 17.92 26.56 -0.01
CA TYR A 54 17.39 26.43 1.34
C TYR A 54 17.44 27.78 2.03
N ILE A 55 16.37 28.17 2.69
CA ILE A 55 16.31 29.30 3.60
C ILE A 55 16.07 28.74 4.99
N PHE A 56 16.94 29.04 5.93
CA PHE A 56 16.88 28.51 7.28
C PHE A 56 17.24 29.57 8.31
N GLU A 57 16.69 29.41 9.51
CA GLU A 57 16.92 30.26 10.66
C GLU A 57 17.84 29.54 11.65
N ILE A 58 18.80 30.26 12.19
CA ILE A 58 19.69 29.77 13.24
C ILE A 58 19.04 30.04 14.58
N LEU A 59 18.61 28.99 15.28
CA LEU A 59 17.96 29.08 16.58
C LEU A 59 18.98 29.14 17.72
N GLN A 60 20.12 28.51 17.55
CA GLN A 60 21.25 28.53 18.50
C GLN A 60 22.56 28.54 17.72
N ASP A 61 23.59 29.19 18.24
CA ASP A 61 24.92 29.22 17.64
C ASP A 61 25.42 27.79 17.37
N THR A 62 25.88 27.55 16.15
CA THR A 62 26.41 26.27 15.72
C THR A 62 27.53 26.47 14.69
N ASP A 63 28.42 25.49 14.56
CA ASP A 63 29.50 25.52 13.58
C ASP A 63 29.26 24.62 12.37
N THR A 64 28.20 23.83 12.37
CA THR A 64 27.94 22.81 11.34
C THR A 64 26.48 22.81 10.91
N LEU A 65 26.28 22.75 9.60
CA LEU A 65 25.01 22.44 8.94
C LEU A 65 25.24 21.21 8.05
N TYR A 66 24.29 20.25 8.05
CA TYR A 66 24.34 19.15 7.12
C TYR A 66 23.01 18.92 6.38
N LEU A 67 23.14 18.31 5.18
CA LEU A 67 22.02 17.73 4.42
C LEU A 67 22.27 16.24 4.26
N ASP A 68 21.22 15.44 4.40
CA ASP A 68 21.24 14.02 4.01
C ASP A 68 21.24 13.96 2.47
N ALA A 69 22.14 13.16 1.90
CA ALA A 69 22.36 13.07 0.44
C ALA A 69 23.10 11.78 0.14
N ASN A 70 22.39 10.78 -0.37
CA ASN A 70 22.99 9.46 -0.64
C ASN A 70 23.48 9.37 -2.08
N ASP A 71 24.76 9.07 -2.27
CA ASP A 71 25.42 8.84 -3.58
C ASP A 71 25.14 9.97 -4.58
N MET A 72 25.49 11.22 -4.22
CA MET A 72 25.28 12.42 -5.04
C MET A 72 26.59 13.12 -5.37
N GLU A 73 26.58 13.88 -6.45
CA GLU A 73 27.64 14.81 -6.83
C GLU A 73 27.17 16.25 -6.60
N PHE A 74 28.08 17.15 -6.19
CA PHE A 74 27.74 18.53 -5.86
C PHE A 74 28.66 19.52 -6.57
N GLU A 75 28.04 20.62 -7.03
CA GLU A 75 28.76 21.76 -7.59
C GLU A 75 28.17 23.07 -7.03
N ASN A 76 28.92 24.16 -7.15
CA ASN A 76 28.47 25.53 -6.84
C ASN A 76 27.84 25.71 -5.44
N VAL A 77 28.39 25.06 -4.40
CA VAL A 77 27.88 25.19 -3.03
C VAL A 77 28.20 26.58 -2.49
N ARG A 78 27.15 27.34 -2.16
CA ARG A 78 27.26 28.75 -1.73
C ARG A 78 26.40 29.02 -0.51
N LEU A 79 26.99 29.70 0.48
CA LEU A 79 26.31 30.25 1.64
C LEU A 79 26.16 31.78 1.47
N ASN A 80 24.94 32.31 1.50
CA ASN A 80 24.65 33.74 1.28
C ASN A 80 25.27 34.30 0.00
N GLY A 81 25.26 33.50 -1.07
CA GLY A 81 25.79 33.85 -2.38
C GLY A 81 27.33 33.73 -2.52
N LYS A 82 28.06 33.39 -1.45
CA LYS A 82 29.52 33.18 -1.47
C LYS A 82 29.85 31.71 -1.49
N GLU A 83 30.83 31.31 -2.30
CA GLU A 83 31.34 29.95 -2.28
C GLU A 83 31.84 29.57 -0.90
N ILE A 84 31.52 28.34 -0.48
CA ILE A 84 31.95 27.81 0.82
C ILE A 84 32.48 26.40 0.66
N ASN A 85 33.52 26.09 1.46
CA ASN A 85 34.01 24.73 1.54
C ASN A 85 33.00 23.81 2.21
N TYR A 86 32.87 22.61 1.68
CA TYR A 86 32.01 21.57 2.23
C TYR A 86 32.79 20.24 2.28
N PHE A 87 32.29 19.36 3.11
CA PHE A 87 32.69 17.95 3.18
C PHE A 87 31.54 17.05 2.75
N TYR A 88 31.83 16.04 1.96
CA TYR A 88 30.84 15.04 1.55
C TYR A 88 31.38 13.63 1.75
N ASN A 89 30.54 12.72 2.29
CA ASN A 89 30.92 11.34 2.65
C ASN A 89 30.00 10.29 2.05
N ASP A 90 29.48 10.53 0.84
CA ASP A 90 28.55 9.68 0.10
C ASP A 90 27.15 9.49 0.79
N ALA A 91 26.93 10.10 1.95
CA ALA A 91 25.66 10.07 2.68
C ALA A 91 25.21 11.44 3.17
N LYS A 92 26.16 12.35 3.44
CA LYS A 92 25.89 13.68 3.99
C LYS A 92 26.81 14.74 3.39
N LEU A 93 26.21 15.86 3.04
CA LEU A 93 26.91 17.11 2.74
C LEU A 93 26.98 17.93 4.02
N LEU A 94 28.18 18.30 4.48
CA LEU A 94 28.44 19.11 5.66
C LEU A 94 29.03 20.45 5.25
N VAL A 95 28.45 21.51 5.75
CA VAL A 95 28.97 22.90 5.63
C VAL A 95 29.42 23.35 7.01
N ILE A 96 30.67 23.71 7.12
CA ILE A 96 31.28 24.23 8.37
C ILE A 96 31.36 25.75 8.27
N ASN A 97 30.72 26.46 9.19
CA ASN A 97 30.72 27.91 9.26
C ASN A 97 30.35 28.38 10.67
N ASN A 98 30.68 29.62 11.01
CA ASN A 98 30.25 30.22 12.29
C ASN A 98 28.82 30.78 12.18
N PHE A 99 27.82 29.89 12.26
CA PHE A 99 26.41 30.23 12.21
C PHE A 99 25.99 30.89 13.52
N LYS A 100 25.33 32.04 13.44
CA LYS A 100 24.93 32.86 14.60
C LYS A 100 23.43 32.89 14.80
N THR A 101 22.99 32.80 16.03
CA THR A 101 21.59 32.89 16.46
C THR A 101 20.88 34.10 15.84
N ALA A 102 19.61 33.92 15.49
CA ALA A 102 18.73 34.86 14.81
C ALA A 102 19.18 35.29 13.39
N ALA A 103 20.19 34.63 12.80
CA ALA A 103 20.50 34.82 11.38
C ALA A 103 19.52 34.04 10.51
N LEU A 104 19.10 34.67 9.42
CA LEU A 104 18.38 33.98 8.32
C LEU A 104 19.38 33.80 7.19
N ASP A 105 19.78 32.56 6.99
CA ASP A 105 20.82 32.21 6.02
C ASP A 105 20.23 31.50 4.79
N THR A 106 20.94 31.55 3.69
CA THR A 106 20.58 30.89 2.43
C THR A 106 21.72 30.00 1.93
N LEU A 107 21.47 28.70 1.82
CA LEU A 107 22.36 27.76 1.16
C LEU A 107 21.83 27.48 -0.26
N THR A 108 22.70 27.54 -1.26
CA THR A 108 22.42 27.10 -2.64
C THR A 108 23.46 26.11 -3.10
N LEU A 109 23.03 25.16 -3.91
CA LEU A 109 23.92 24.16 -4.50
C LEU A 109 23.34 23.59 -5.80
N GLU A 110 24.22 23.02 -6.62
CA GLU A 110 23.84 22.16 -7.73
C GLU A 110 24.16 20.72 -7.39
N PHE A 111 23.34 19.78 -7.87
CA PHE A 111 23.55 18.36 -7.59
C PHE A 111 23.17 17.45 -8.75
N GLU A 112 23.79 16.27 -8.77
CA GLU A 112 23.36 15.12 -9.58
C GLU A 112 23.20 13.89 -8.68
N ALA A 113 22.13 13.10 -8.92
CA ALA A 113 21.82 11.87 -8.20
C ALA A 113 21.36 10.77 -9.17
N ARG A 114 21.78 9.53 -8.90
CA ARG A 114 21.33 8.32 -9.62
C ARG A 114 20.63 7.38 -8.64
N PRO A 115 19.35 7.65 -8.36
CA PRO A 115 18.62 6.92 -7.33
C PRO A 115 18.43 5.45 -7.69
N THR A 116 18.83 4.56 -6.79
CA THR A 116 18.59 3.11 -6.87
C THR A 116 17.38 2.67 -6.04
N LYS A 117 16.80 3.60 -5.28
CA LYS A 117 15.58 3.46 -4.48
C LYS A 117 14.94 4.83 -4.26
N ALA A 118 13.73 4.84 -3.77
CA ALA A 118 12.94 6.04 -3.47
C ALA A 118 12.43 6.83 -4.68
N MET A 119 13.07 6.76 -5.83
CA MET A 119 12.51 7.18 -7.13
C MET A 119 12.62 6.00 -8.07
N TYR A 120 11.54 5.66 -8.71
CA TYR A 120 11.39 4.47 -9.54
C TYR A 120 11.05 4.87 -10.97
N PHE A 121 11.76 4.26 -11.92
CA PHE A 121 11.63 4.51 -13.36
C PHE A 121 11.01 3.28 -14.01
N ILE A 122 9.70 3.29 -14.20
CA ILE A 122 8.95 2.13 -14.68
C ILE A 122 8.92 2.12 -16.20
N ASN A 123 9.36 1.01 -16.80
CA ASN A 123 9.31 0.71 -18.23
C ASN A 123 10.11 1.65 -19.15
N TRP A 124 11.04 2.45 -18.63
CA TRP A 124 11.80 3.40 -19.46
C TRP A 124 12.84 2.71 -20.37
N ASP A 125 13.22 1.48 -20.04
CA ASP A 125 14.15 0.66 -20.85
C ASP A 125 13.44 -0.06 -22.03
N TYR A 126 12.11 0.11 -22.17
CA TYR A 126 11.32 -0.56 -23.19
C TYR A 126 10.69 0.44 -24.16
N ASP A 127 10.69 0.08 -25.46
CA ASP A 127 10.07 0.88 -26.52
C ASP A 127 8.66 0.37 -26.84
N GLY A 128 7.83 1.29 -27.37
CA GLY A 128 6.48 1.00 -27.84
C GLY A 128 5.45 2.01 -27.33
N THR A 129 4.48 2.34 -28.17
CA THR A 129 3.41 3.30 -27.85
C THR A 129 2.40 2.75 -26.84
N ALA A 130 2.32 1.43 -26.71
CA ALA A 130 1.44 0.76 -25.75
C ALA A 130 2.10 0.57 -24.37
N VAL A 131 3.42 0.81 -24.25
CA VAL A 131 4.15 0.67 -22.99
C VAL A 131 3.86 1.87 -22.10
N GLN A 132 3.30 1.62 -20.91
CA GLN A 132 3.09 2.64 -19.91
C GLN A 132 4.41 2.94 -19.22
N LYS A 133 4.88 4.18 -19.37
CA LYS A 133 6.10 4.68 -18.74
C LYS A 133 5.75 5.61 -17.60
N GLU A 134 6.28 5.33 -16.42
CA GLU A 134 6.02 6.13 -15.23
C GLU A 134 7.33 6.45 -14.48
N VAL A 135 7.32 7.57 -13.75
CA VAL A 135 8.27 7.84 -12.68
C VAL A 135 7.46 8.15 -11.44
N TRP A 136 7.78 7.54 -10.31
CA TRP A 136 7.15 7.87 -9.04
C TRP A 136 8.14 7.74 -7.88
N THR A 137 7.82 8.44 -6.79
CA THR A 137 8.68 8.47 -5.60
C THR A 137 8.02 7.82 -4.38
N GLN A 138 8.86 7.33 -3.46
CA GLN A 138 8.43 6.81 -2.16
C GLN A 138 9.50 7.16 -1.11
N GLY A 139 9.20 8.16 -0.26
CA GLY A 139 10.14 8.74 0.69
C GLY A 139 10.13 8.13 2.08
N GLN A 140 9.10 7.32 2.43
CA GLN A 140 8.94 6.75 3.78
C GLN A 140 10.21 6.01 4.24
N GLY A 141 10.56 6.18 5.51
CA GLY A 141 11.75 5.56 6.08
C GLY A 141 13.06 6.31 5.81
N LYS A 142 13.00 7.63 5.53
CA LYS A 142 14.15 8.50 5.24
C LYS A 142 14.82 8.16 3.91
N ASN A 143 14.02 8.05 2.88
CA ASN A 143 14.48 7.67 1.56
C ASN A 143 14.50 8.82 0.54
N THR A 144 13.92 9.97 0.84
CA THR A 144 13.90 11.13 -0.07
C THR A 144 15.31 11.62 -0.41
N SER A 145 16.24 11.50 0.53
CA SER A 145 17.67 11.83 0.36
C SER A 145 18.42 10.94 -0.65
N ASN A 146 17.76 9.97 -1.29
CA ASN A 146 18.37 9.21 -2.40
C ASN A 146 18.21 9.89 -3.77
N TRP A 147 17.33 10.90 -3.90
CA TRP A 147 17.11 11.60 -5.17
C TRP A 147 17.14 13.13 -5.05
N MET A 148 17.08 13.67 -3.83
CA MET A 148 17.15 15.10 -3.56
C MET A 148 17.88 15.35 -2.24
N PRO A 149 18.92 16.20 -2.18
CA PRO A 149 19.60 16.52 -0.93
C PRO A 149 18.68 17.37 -0.02
N LEU A 150 18.51 16.96 1.24
CA LEU A 150 17.68 17.67 2.22
C LEU A 150 17.92 17.16 3.65
N VAL A 151 17.27 17.75 4.64
CA VAL A 151 17.19 17.16 5.99
C VAL A 151 16.12 16.07 5.98
N ASP A 152 16.55 14.80 5.92
CA ASP A 152 15.64 13.66 5.81
C ASP A 152 15.23 13.14 7.20
N ASP A 153 14.44 13.96 7.87
CA ASP A 153 13.87 13.64 9.18
C ASP A 153 12.41 14.13 9.28
N MET A 154 11.52 13.26 9.76
CA MET A 154 10.10 13.59 9.91
C MET A 154 9.86 14.78 10.86
N ARG A 155 10.81 15.08 11.74
CA ARG A 155 10.74 16.18 12.70
C ARG A 155 11.06 17.54 12.07
N GLU A 156 11.74 17.55 10.92
CA GLU A 156 12.00 18.77 10.15
C GLU A 156 10.86 18.99 9.15
N LYS A 157 10.09 20.03 9.35
CA LYS A 157 9.00 20.41 8.45
C LYS A 157 9.33 21.73 7.75
N THR A 158 9.37 21.70 6.43
CA THR A 158 9.71 22.86 5.61
C THR A 158 8.68 23.07 4.51
N VAL A 159 8.57 24.31 4.02
CA VAL A 159 7.73 24.64 2.85
C VAL A 159 8.51 24.30 1.58
N TYR A 160 7.93 23.44 0.74
CA TYR A 160 8.54 23.01 -0.52
C TYR A 160 8.01 23.81 -1.71
N ASP A 161 8.95 24.22 -2.60
CA ASP A 161 8.67 24.86 -3.87
C ASP A 161 9.44 24.11 -4.98
N LEU A 162 8.72 23.43 -5.89
CA LEU A 162 9.29 22.48 -6.84
C LEU A 162 9.07 22.92 -8.27
N LYS A 163 10.16 23.15 -9.03
CA LYS A 163 10.16 23.31 -10.47
C LYS A 163 10.73 22.05 -11.11
N ILE A 164 9.90 21.31 -11.83
CA ILE A 164 10.24 20.01 -12.39
C ILE A 164 10.27 20.12 -13.91
N ASN A 165 11.43 19.93 -14.52
CA ASN A 165 11.60 19.88 -15.96
C ASN A 165 11.47 18.44 -16.43
N PHE A 166 10.55 18.23 -17.36
CA PHE A 166 10.35 16.91 -17.96
C PHE A 166 9.97 17.03 -19.44
N LYS A 167 10.15 15.93 -20.19
CA LYS A 167 9.83 15.90 -21.62
C LYS A 167 8.33 16.07 -21.87
N ASN A 168 8.01 16.68 -23.01
CA ASN A 168 6.64 16.89 -23.44
C ASN A 168 5.91 15.56 -23.65
N GLY A 169 4.58 15.58 -23.51
CA GLY A 169 3.72 14.41 -23.72
C GLY A 169 3.40 13.62 -22.44
N TYR A 170 4.00 14.01 -21.30
CA TYR A 170 3.73 13.45 -19.99
C TYR A 170 3.08 14.49 -19.07
N GLU A 171 2.28 14.03 -18.13
CA GLU A 171 1.79 14.82 -17.01
C GLU A 171 2.77 14.65 -15.84
N VAL A 172 3.13 15.76 -15.20
CA VAL A 172 3.95 15.78 -13.99
C VAL A 172 3.07 16.21 -12.84
N ILE A 173 3.03 15.43 -11.77
CA ILE A 173 2.18 15.66 -10.60
C ILE A 173 3.09 15.65 -9.37
N ALA A 174 2.93 16.67 -8.49
CA ALA A 174 3.69 16.77 -7.24
C ALA A 174 2.84 17.36 -6.12
N ASN A 175 3.38 17.41 -4.90
CA ASN A 175 2.71 18.05 -3.76
C ASN A 175 2.41 19.53 -4.03
N GLY A 176 1.34 20.02 -3.38
CA GLY A 176 0.95 21.42 -3.46
C GLY A 176 0.15 21.78 -4.71
N VAL A 177 0.03 23.06 -4.97
CA VAL A 177 -0.75 23.63 -6.08
C VAL A 177 0.14 23.85 -7.28
N LEU A 178 -0.32 23.44 -8.46
CA LEU A 178 0.33 23.79 -9.72
C LEU A 178 0.18 25.30 -9.95
N LYS A 179 1.28 26.04 -9.86
CA LYS A 179 1.33 27.50 -10.05
C LYS A 179 1.52 27.90 -11.50
N ASP A 180 2.34 27.14 -12.24
CA ASP A 180 2.68 27.43 -13.62
C ASP A 180 3.12 26.17 -14.38
N LYS A 181 2.90 26.18 -15.69
CA LYS A 181 3.33 25.15 -16.63
C LYS A 181 3.95 25.85 -17.86
N LEU A 182 5.27 25.96 -17.86
CA LEU A 182 6.03 26.72 -18.85
C LEU A 182 6.72 25.79 -19.87
N LYS A 183 6.40 25.93 -21.14
CA LYS A 183 7.14 25.27 -22.23
C LYS A 183 8.51 25.95 -22.38
N LEU A 184 9.58 25.28 -21.95
CA LEU A 184 10.96 25.81 -22.06
C LEU A 184 11.48 25.75 -23.49
N ASN A 185 11.14 24.68 -24.22
CA ASN A 185 11.48 24.46 -25.62
C ASN A 185 10.54 23.41 -26.24
N ASP A 186 10.82 22.98 -27.48
CA ASP A 186 9.97 22.00 -28.19
C ASP A 186 9.99 20.59 -27.56
N SER A 187 10.89 20.30 -26.64
CA SER A 187 11.04 18.98 -26.03
C SER A 187 10.75 18.94 -24.53
N ILE A 188 10.84 20.07 -23.84
CA ILE A 188 10.80 20.14 -22.36
C ILE A 188 9.77 21.17 -21.89
N THR A 189 8.96 20.73 -20.92
CA THR A 189 8.07 21.60 -20.13
C THR A 189 8.56 21.63 -18.70
N GLN A 190 8.50 22.79 -18.04
CA GLN A 190 8.69 22.99 -16.63
C GLN A 190 7.34 23.08 -15.93
N TRP A 191 7.20 22.36 -14.85
CA TRP A 191 6.02 22.34 -13.98
C TRP A 191 6.41 22.96 -12.64
N HIS A 192 5.69 24.00 -12.20
CA HIS A 192 5.96 24.67 -10.94
C HIS A 192 4.87 24.35 -9.90
N TYR A 193 5.21 23.56 -8.90
CA TYR A 193 4.36 23.22 -7.76
C TYR A 193 4.84 23.93 -6.50
N SER A 194 3.92 24.44 -5.69
CA SER A 194 4.26 25.11 -4.43
C SER A 194 3.34 24.63 -3.32
N MET A 195 3.95 24.25 -2.21
CA MET A 195 3.29 24.08 -0.91
C MET A 195 3.22 25.42 -0.21
N GLU A 196 2.09 25.72 0.44
CA GLU A 196 1.97 26.94 1.23
C GLU A 196 2.23 26.70 2.72
N LYS A 197 2.24 25.44 3.13
CA LYS A 197 2.41 25.00 4.51
C LYS A 197 3.54 23.99 4.64
N PRO A 198 4.24 23.94 5.77
CA PRO A 198 5.37 23.05 5.95
C PRO A 198 4.92 21.60 6.09
N MET A 199 5.71 20.67 5.53
CA MET A 199 5.52 19.23 5.63
C MET A 199 6.85 18.52 5.81
N SER A 200 6.81 17.28 6.28
CA SER A 200 8.00 16.42 6.43
C SER A 200 8.52 15.95 5.08
N SER A 201 9.83 15.72 4.97
CA SER A 201 10.52 15.33 3.74
C SER A 201 10.03 14.01 3.15
N TYR A 202 9.70 13.02 3.98
CA TYR A 202 9.27 11.70 3.52
C TYR A 202 7.93 11.72 2.76
N LEU A 203 7.16 12.80 2.91
CA LEU A 203 5.87 13.03 2.25
C LEU A 203 6.00 13.67 0.86
N LEU A 204 7.22 13.99 0.41
CA LEU A 204 7.45 14.47 -0.94
C LEU A 204 7.07 13.40 -1.96
N GLY A 205 6.14 13.75 -2.85
CA GLY A 205 5.62 12.89 -3.91
C GLY A 205 5.76 13.51 -5.28
N ILE A 206 6.36 12.77 -6.21
CA ILE A 206 6.37 13.10 -7.65
C ILE A 206 5.86 11.86 -8.39
N ALA A 207 4.86 12.04 -9.23
CA ALA A 207 4.39 11.05 -10.19
C ALA A 207 4.39 11.66 -11.60
N ILE A 208 4.95 10.93 -12.56
CA ILE A 208 5.03 11.33 -13.97
C ILE A 208 4.54 10.18 -14.82
N GLY A 209 3.62 10.44 -15.74
CA GLY A 209 3.07 9.42 -16.61
C GLY A 209 2.08 9.97 -17.64
N ASN A 210 1.45 9.08 -18.36
CA ASN A 210 0.36 9.45 -19.28
C ASN A 210 -0.96 9.47 -18.49
N TYR A 211 -1.12 10.44 -17.60
CA TYR A 211 -2.32 10.56 -16.77
C TYR A 211 -3.39 11.46 -17.39
N LYS A 212 -4.64 11.14 -17.07
CA LYS A 212 -5.82 11.99 -17.19
C LYS A 212 -6.38 12.24 -15.79
N VAL A 213 -7.20 13.25 -15.64
CA VAL A 213 -7.79 13.64 -14.36
C VAL A 213 -9.31 13.75 -14.47
N ASP A 214 -10.04 13.20 -13.49
CA ASP A 214 -11.43 13.50 -13.20
C ASP A 214 -11.46 14.44 -11.99
N SER A 215 -11.89 15.68 -12.20
CA SER A 215 -11.88 16.73 -11.18
C SER A 215 -13.23 16.79 -10.48
N LYS A 216 -13.19 16.76 -9.16
CA LYS A 216 -14.34 16.95 -8.27
C LYS A 216 -14.05 18.09 -7.29
N VAL A 217 -15.04 18.46 -6.50
CA VAL A 217 -14.91 19.46 -5.45
C VAL A 217 -15.63 18.95 -4.22
N SER A 218 -15.01 19.04 -3.05
CA SER A 218 -15.62 18.69 -1.76
C SER A 218 -16.67 19.71 -1.31
N ALA A 219 -17.45 19.36 -0.28
CA ALA A 219 -18.40 20.29 0.33
C ALA A 219 -17.73 21.53 0.93
N SER A 220 -16.47 21.46 1.32
CA SER A 220 -15.65 22.58 1.81
C SER A 220 -14.91 23.35 0.72
N ASN A 221 -15.23 23.10 -0.57
CA ASN A 221 -14.60 23.69 -1.74
C ASN A 221 -13.13 23.33 -1.95
N ILE A 222 -12.66 22.19 -1.45
CA ILE A 222 -11.32 21.68 -1.76
C ILE A 222 -11.37 20.95 -3.11
N PRO A 223 -10.47 21.29 -4.07
CA PRO A 223 -10.34 20.55 -5.33
C PRO A 223 -9.85 19.11 -5.07
N LEU A 224 -10.57 18.14 -5.64
CA LEU A 224 -10.20 16.72 -5.62
C LEU A 224 -9.82 16.31 -7.03
N GLU A 225 -8.57 15.93 -7.24
CA GLU A 225 -8.00 15.58 -8.53
C GLU A 225 -7.76 14.07 -8.59
N LEU A 226 -8.63 13.34 -9.30
CA LEU A 226 -8.65 11.88 -9.37
C LEU A 226 -7.97 11.45 -10.67
N TYR A 227 -6.69 11.09 -10.57
CA TYR A 227 -5.90 10.73 -11.74
C TYR A 227 -6.10 9.28 -12.15
N TYR A 228 -5.93 9.00 -13.43
CA TYR A 228 -6.01 7.65 -13.98
C TYR A 228 -5.19 7.53 -15.28
N ASN A 229 -4.71 6.34 -15.58
CA ASN A 229 -4.14 6.06 -16.89
C ASN A 229 -5.29 5.88 -17.90
N PRO A 230 -5.22 6.40 -19.15
CA PRO A 230 -6.27 6.26 -20.17
C PRO A 230 -6.77 4.83 -20.40
N ILE A 231 -5.93 3.82 -20.23
CA ILE A 231 -6.32 2.41 -20.35
C ILE A 231 -7.34 1.99 -19.27
N ASP A 232 -7.34 2.67 -18.13
CA ASP A 232 -8.24 2.40 -17.00
C ASP A 232 -9.48 3.31 -16.99
N SER A 233 -9.75 4.02 -18.07
CA SER A 233 -10.86 4.99 -18.16
C SER A 233 -12.22 4.39 -17.79
N SER A 234 -12.48 3.11 -18.14
CA SER A 234 -13.71 2.39 -17.78
C SER A 234 -13.82 2.03 -16.30
N LYS A 235 -12.72 2.11 -15.53
CA LYS A 235 -12.65 1.77 -14.11
C LYS A 235 -12.78 3.00 -13.19
N VAL A 236 -12.74 4.21 -13.75
CA VAL A 236 -12.71 5.48 -12.99
C VAL A 236 -13.92 5.60 -12.07
N GLU A 237 -15.11 5.36 -12.59
CA GLU A 237 -16.34 5.45 -11.79
C GLU A 237 -16.33 4.45 -10.63
N SER A 238 -16.08 3.18 -10.88
CA SER A 238 -16.08 2.14 -9.86
C SER A 238 -15.01 2.36 -8.80
N THR A 239 -13.83 2.85 -9.18
CA THR A 239 -12.72 3.11 -8.26
C THR A 239 -13.00 4.32 -7.38
N TYR A 240 -13.44 5.44 -7.96
CA TYR A 240 -13.51 6.73 -7.28
C TYR A 240 -14.90 7.17 -6.82
N ARG A 241 -15.95 6.35 -7.03
CA ARG A 241 -17.37 6.71 -6.75
C ARG A 241 -17.61 7.26 -5.35
N HIS A 242 -16.80 6.88 -4.39
CA HIS A 242 -16.94 7.32 -3.00
C HIS A 242 -15.96 8.41 -2.58
N SER A 243 -14.99 8.82 -3.43
CA SER A 243 -13.90 9.71 -3.01
C SER A 243 -14.38 11.05 -2.43
N THR A 244 -15.36 11.69 -3.04
CA THR A 244 -15.95 12.94 -2.49
C THR A 244 -16.68 12.67 -1.16
N LYS A 245 -17.47 11.61 -1.10
CA LYS A 245 -18.20 11.23 0.14
C LYS A 245 -17.22 10.92 1.29
N ILE A 246 -16.14 10.21 1.01
CA ILE A 246 -15.09 9.90 1.99
C ILE A 246 -14.45 11.18 2.51
N PHE A 247 -14.13 12.11 1.61
CA PHE A 247 -13.52 13.39 1.99
C PHE A 247 -14.45 14.18 2.92
N ASP A 248 -15.69 14.38 2.53
CA ASP A 248 -16.67 15.16 3.28
C ASP A 248 -16.99 14.50 4.63
N PHE A 249 -17.06 13.17 4.68
CA PHE A 249 -17.26 12.43 5.92
C PHE A 249 -16.11 12.62 6.89
N LEU A 250 -14.86 12.45 6.44
CA LEU A 250 -13.68 12.56 7.30
C LEU A 250 -13.51 13.98 7.84
N GLU A 251 -13.65 15.00 7.01
CA GLU A 251 -13.56 16.39 7.47
C GLU A 251 -14.61 16.70 8.55
N LYS A 252 -15.84 16.23 8.36
CA LYS A 252 -16.92 16.36 9.36
C LYS A 252 -16.67 15.54 10.61
N GLU A 253 -16.22 14.30 10.49
CA GLU A 253 -16.04 13.36 11.61
C GLU A 253 -14.85 13.76 12.49
N ILE A 254 -13.74 14.17 11.89
CA ILE A 254 -12.55 14.68 12.57
C ILE A 254 -12.85 16.03 13.22
N GLY A 255 -13.64 16.88 12.56
CA GLY A 255 -14.07 18.19 13.08
C GLY A 255 -13.01 19.29 12.96
N VAL A 256 -11.95 19.08 12.18
CA VAL A 256 -10.92 20.04 11.80
C VAL A 256 -10.88 20.13 10.28
N ALA A 257 -10.92 21.34 9.73
CA ALA A 257 -10.88 21.57 8.30
C ALA A 257 -9.65 20.89 7.66
N TYR A 258 -9.83 20.39 6.43
CA TYR A 258 -8.74 19.82 5.65
C TYR A 258 -7.57 20.80 5.57
N PRO A 259 -6.35 20.39 5.94
CA PRO A 259 -5.27 21.37 6.15
C PRO A 259 -4.62 21.89 4.87
N TRP A 260 -4.82 21.24 3.72
CA TRP A 260 -4.11 21.53 2.46
C TRP A 260 -5.03 22.18 1.43
N ASN A 261 -4.47 22.67 0.30
CA ASN A 261 -5.24 23.45 -0.67
C ASN A 261 -5.92 22.61 -1.77
N ASN A 262 -5.51 21.37 -1.94
CA ASN A 262 -6.09 20.41 -2.88
C ASN A 262 -5.77 18.97 -2.40
N TYR A 263 -6.46 18.00 -2.97
CA TYR A 263 -6.20 16.58 -2.71
C TYR A 263 -6.15 15.81 -4.02
N LYS A 264 -5.02 15.14 -4.27
CA LYS A 264 -4.77 14.34 -5.47
C LYS A 264 -4.71 12.87 -5.11
N GLN A 265 -5.21 12.01 -6.00
CA GLN A 265 -5.14 10.56 -5.90
C GLN A 265 -4.59 10.01 -7.20
N ILE A 266 -3.46 9.32 -7.15
CA ILE A 266 -2.71 8.89 -8.33
C ILE A 266 -2.42 7.39 -8.25
N PRO A 267 -2.97 6.55 -9.17
CA PRO A 267 -2.58 5.15 -9.30
C PRO A 267 -1.21 5.05 -9.95
N VAL A 268 -0.32 4.26 -9.38
CA VAL A 268 1.01 4.01 -9.95
C VAL A 268 1.27 2.52 -10.12
N GLN A 269 1.97 2.15 -11.20
CA GLN A 269 2.32 0.77 -11.49
C GLN A 269 3.46 0.29 -10.59
N ASP A 270 3.39 -0.98 -10.20
CA ASP A 270 4.41 -1.68 -9.41
C ASP A 270 4.72 -1.01 -8.07
N PHE A 271 3.71 -0.37 -7.47
CA PHE A 271 3.86 0.30 -6.20
C PHE A 271 4.24 -0.68 -5.07
N LEU A 272 4.97 -0.20 -4.09
CA LEU A 272 5.49 -1.04 -3.01
C LEU A 272 4.42 -1.45 -1.98
N TYR A 273 3.38 -0.63 -1.85
CA TYR A 273 2.32 -0.71 -0.83
C TYR A 273 0.94 -0.57 -1.48
N ALA A 274 -0.11 -0.60 -0.67
CA ALA A 274 -1.47 -0.33 -1.14
C ALA A 274 -1.69 1.16 -1.42
N GLY A 275 -1.20 2.02 -0.52
CA GLY A 275 -1.24 3.47 -0.59
C GLY A 275 -0.02 4.12 0.05
N MET A 276 0.07 5.44 -0.05
CA MET A 276 1.03 6.32 0.60
C MET A 276 0.45 7.72 0.71
N GLU A 277 0.54 8.26 1.90
CA GLU A 277 -0.06 9.50 2.35
C GLU A 277 0.66 10.79 1.90
N ASN A 278 1.46 10.79 0.83
CA ASN A 278 2.14 12.01 0.37
C ASN A 278 1.25 13.24 0.48
N THR A 279 1.70 14.27 1.16
CA THR A 279 0.86 15.41 1.57
C THR A 279 0.08 16.03 0.40
N GLY A 280 -1.24 16.00 0.49
CA GLY A 280 -2.16 16.47 -0.54
C GLY A 280 -2.09 15.69 -1.87
N THR A 281 -1.38 14.55 -1.91
CA THR A 281 -1.02 13.86 -3.17
C THR A 281 -0.83 12.37 -2.93
N THR A 282 -1.87 11.67 -2.56
CA THR A 282 -1.85 10.22 -2.27
C THR A 282 -1.47 9.42 -3.51
N PHE A 283 -0.46 8.54 -3.38
CA PHE A 283 -0.20 7.48 -4.35
C PHE A 283 -0.83 6.18 -3.90
N PHE A 284 -1.33 5.39 -4.84
CA PHE A 284 -1.85 4.06 -4.54
C PHE A 284 -1.55 3.07 -5.67
N SER A 285 -1.57 1.79 -5.34
CA SER A 285 -1.34 0.74 -6.33
C SER A 285 -2.43 0.74 -7.40
N ASN A 286 -2.05 0.75 -8.69
CA ASN A 286 -2.96 0.64 -9.81
C ASN A 286 -3.78 -0.68 -9.82
N MET A 287 -3.44 -1.67 -9.01
CA MET A 287 -4.28 -2.86 -8.76
C MET A 287 -5.65 -2.54 -8.17
N LEU A 288 -5.78 -1.39 -7.52
CA LEU A 288 -7.04 -0.91 -6.94
C LEU A 288 -7.92 -0.17 -7.95
N MET A 289 -7.43 0.02 -9.19
CA MET A 289 -8.25 0.45 -10.32
C MET A 289 -9.10 -0.73 -10.79
N VAL A 290 -10.38 -0.75 -10.41
CA VAL A 290 -11.31 -1.87 -10.63
C VAL A 290 -12.55 -1.44 -11.40
N ASP A 291 -13.10 -2.35 -12.18
CA ASP A 291 -14.41 -2.19 -12.81
C ASP A 291 -15.57 -2.51 -11.84
N ALA A 292 -16.80 -2.42 -12.34
CA ALA A 292 -17.99 -2.62 -11.52
C ALA A 292 -18.11 -4.01 -10.89
N ILE A 293 -17.62 -5.06 -11.54
CA ILE A 293 -17.59 -6.42 -10.98
C ILE A 293 -16.45 -6.53 -9.96
N GLY A 294 -15.27 -6.08 -10.31
CA GLY A 294 -14.10 -6.10 -9.41
C GLY A 294 -14.33 -5.32 -8.12
N TYR A 295 -15.13 -4.25 -8.17
CA TYR A 295 -15.51 -3.45 -7.00
C TYR A 295 -16.16 -4.30 -5.89
N ASN A 296 -16.94 -5.30 -6.25
CA ASN A 296 -17.64 -6.16 -5.29
C ASN A 296 -16.70 -7.06 -4.47
N ASP A 297 -15.56 -7.43 -5.06
CA ASP A 297 -14.55 -8.27 -4.41
C ASP A 297 -13.43 -7.46 -3.76
N ARG A 298 -13.05 -6.36 -4.42
CA ARG A 298 -11.95 -5.50 -4.02
C ARG A 298 -12.24 -4.07 -4.45
N ASN A 299 -12.29 -3.15 -3.51
CA ASN A 299 -12.51 -1.73 -3.81
C ASN A 299 -11.43 -0.84 -3.18
N TYR A 300 -11.41 0.41 -3.60
CA TYR A 300 -10.43 1.40 -3.14
C TYR A 300 -10.84 2.11 -1.84
N VAL A 301 -12.04 1.85 -1.29
CA VAL A 301 -12.64 2.62 -0.19
C VAL A 301 -11.74 2.67 1.06
N SER A 302 -11.31 1.51 1.53
CA SER A 302 -10.48 1.42 2.75
C SER A 302 -9.16 2.16 2.60
N VAL A 303 -8.45 1.95 1.49
CA VAL A 303 -7.16 2.61 1.21
C VAL A 303 -7.37 4.11 1.02
N ASN A 304 -8.36 4.54 0.24
CA ASN A 304 -8.69 5.96 0.06
C ASN A 304 -8.94 6.66 1.40
N ALA A 305 -9.74 6.05 2.27
CA ALA A 305 -10.07 6.62 3.58
C ALA A 305 -8.86 6.66 4.52
N HIS A 306 -8.01 5.64 4.48
CA HIS A 306 -6.79 5.54 5.28
C HIS A 306 -5.79 6.63 4.87
N GLU A 307 -5.45 6.73 3.59
CA GLU A 307 -4.50 7.72 3.08
C GLU A 307 -5.02 9.16 3.22
N LEU A 308 -6.33 9.36 3.12
CA LEU A 308 -6.92 10.67 3.38
C LEU A 308 -6.89 11.03 4.87
N ALA A 309 -7.12 10.08 5.78
CA ALA A 309 -7.06 10.34 7.21
C ALA A 309 -5.65 10.73 7.67
N HIS A 310 -4.62 10.20 7.04
CA HIS A 310 -3.24 10.61 7.26
C HIS A 310 -2.99 12.10 7.03
N GLN A 311 -3.78 12.78 6.21
CA GLN A 311 -3.62 14.21 5.96
C GLN A 311 -3.76 15.06 7.23
N TRP A 312 -4.45 14.53 8.27
CA TRP A 312 -4.48 15.07 9.64
C TRP A 312 -3.53 14.32 10.58
N PHE A 313 -3.53 12.96 10.52
CA PHE A 313 -2.78 12.08 11.43
C PHE A 313 -1.56 11.48 10.72
N GLY A 314 -0.50 12.22 10.62
CA GLY A 314 0.72 11.92 9.88
C GLY A 314 1.30 13.17 9.23
N ASP A 315 0.49 13.89 8.46
CA ASP A 315 0.91 15.05 7.70
C ASP A 315 0.82 16.34 8.51
N LEU A 316 -0.38 16.67 9.01
CA LEU A 316 -0.56 17.85 9.85
C LEU A 316 0.15 17.68 11.20
N VAL A 317 -0.12 16.57 11.87
CA VAL A 317 0.49 16.20 13.15
C VAL A 317 1.25 14.89 12.95
N THR A 318 2.58 14.93 13.09
CA THR A 318 3.47 13.80 12.77
C THR A 318 4.00 13.16 14.05
N GLU A 319 4.21 11.87 14.05
CA GLU A 319 4.89 11.15 15.14
C GLU A 319 6.31 11.70 15.38
N ARG A 320 6.75 11.68 16.65
CA ARG A 320 8.13 12.09 16.98
C ARG A 320 9.14 10.98 16.76
N SER A 321 8.69 9.75 16.89
CA SER A 321 9.55 8.57 16.77
C SER A 321 8.73 7.31 16.46
N GLY A 322 9.38 6.27 15.95
CA GLY A 322 8.71 5.00 15.67
C GLY A 322 7.98 4.35 16.85
N LYS A 323 8.22 4.78 18.10
CA LYS A 323 7.42 4.35 19.27
C LYS A 323 6.02 4.95 19.26
N ASP A 324 5.84 6.02 18.53
CA ASP A 324 4.59 6.76 18.42
C ASP A 324 3.85 6.48 17.11
N HIS A 325 4.37 5.55 16.29
CA HIS A 325 3.89 5.25 14.92
C HIS A 325 2.39 4.89 14.86
N TRP A 326 1.83 4.32 15.91
CA TRP A 326 0.40 4.06 16.01
C TRP A 326 -0.48 5.32 16.00
N LEU A 327 0.10 6.51 16.30
CA LEU A 327 -0.59 7.81 16.20
C LEU A 327 -0.85 8.21 14.73
N GLN A 328 -0.16 7.61 13.78
CA GLN A 328 -0.43 7.76 12.35
C GLN A 328 -1.28 6.59 11.88
N GLU A 329 -0.74 5.38 11.90
CA GLU A 329 -1.36 4.19 11.34
C GLU A 329 -2.63 3.74 12.07
N GLY A 330 -2.63 3.82 13.40
CA GLY A 330 -3.80 3.47 14.21
C GLY A 330 -4.95 4.44 14.00
N PHE A 331 -4.67 5.75 13.91
CA PHE A 331 -5.67 6.76 13.60
C PHE A 331 -6.21 6.60 12.19
N ALA A 332 -5.33 6.48 11.18
CA ALA A 332 -5.76 6.32 9.79
C ALA A 332 -6.63 5.06 9.62
N THR A 333 -6.23 3.94 10.23
CA THR A 333 -7.02 2.70 10.21
C THR A 333 -8.37 2.88 10.91
N TYR A 334 -8.40 3.54 12.06
CA TYR A 334 -9.64 3.76 12.81
C TYR A 334 -10.63 4.64 12.04
N TYR A 335 -10.16 5.75 11.46
CA TYR A 335 -11.01 6.63 10.67
C TYR A 335 -11.44 6.00 9.35
N ALA A 336 -10.61 5.15 8.74
CA ALA A 336 -11.03 4.33 7.59
C ALA A 336 -12.17 3.37 7.96
N LEU A 337 -12.11 2.70 9.11
CA LEU A 337 -13.21 1.86 9.60
C LEU A 337 -14.53 2.65 9.80
N LEU A 338 -14.45 3.90 10.27
CA LEU A 338 -15.62 4.76 10.40
C LEU A 338 -16.23 5.13 9.03
N VAL A 339 -15.38 5.42 8.04
CA VAL A 339 -15.79 5.64 6.64
C VAL A 339 -16.46 4.39 6.07
N GLU A 340 -15.84 3.23 6.26
CA GLU A 340 -16.40 1.94 5.81
C GLU A 340 -17.76 1.65 6.47
N SER A 341 -17.92 2.03 7.74
CA SER A 341 -19.22 1.98 8.43
C SER A 341 -20.28 2.86 7.77
N ASP A 342 -19.93 4.08 7.34
CA ASP A 342 -20.85 5.01 6.66
C ASP A 342 -21.22 4.55 5.25
N ILE A 343 -20.34 3.81 4.58
CA ILE A 343 -20.57 3.32 3.20
C ILE A 343 -21.23 1.95 3.18
N PHE A 344 -20.76 1.00 4.01
CA PHE A 344 -21.15 -0.41 3.98
C PHE A 344 -22.04 -0.82 5.16
N GLY A 345 -22.23 0.06 6.14
CA GLY A 345 -23.08 -0.19 7.30
C GLY A 345 -22.31 -0.67 8.55
N GLU A 346 -23.04 -0.64 9.67
CA GLU A 346 -22.49 -0.96 10.98
C GLU A 346 -22.05 -2.43 11.10
N ASP A 347 -22.72 -3.36 10.45
CA ASP A 347 -22.34 -4.78 10.46
C ASP A 347 -20.96 -4.99 9.84
N TYR A 348 -20.63 -4.25 8.77
CA TYR A 348 -19.29 -4.29 8.17
C TYR A 348 -18.22 -3.80 9.15
N TYR A 349 -18.45 -2.67 9.85
CA TYR A 349 -17.54 -2.13 10.85
C TYR A 349 -17.25 -3.15 11.96
N TYR A 350 -18.29 -3.73 12.54
CA TYR A 350 -18.12 -4.72 13.60
C TYR A 350 -17.48 -6.02 13.10
N TRP A 351 -17.73 -6.38 11.85
CA TRP A 351 -17.05 -7.51 11.22
C TRP A 351 -15.54 -7.27 11.11
N LYS A 352 -15.12 -6.11 10.62
CA LYS A 352 -13.70 -5.75 10.53
C LYS A 352 -13.01 -5.70 11.90
N LEU A 353 -13.69 -5.20 12.89
CA LEU A 353 -13.20 -5.28 14.27
C LEU A 353 -13.09 -6.74 14.74
N TYR A 354 -14.07 -7.58 14.45
CA TYR A 354 -14.03 -9.00 14.82
C TYR A 354 -12.86 -9.73 14.15
N GLU A 355 -12.68 -9.58 12.84
CA GLU A 355 -11.56 -10.17 12.09
C GLU A 355 -10.20 -9.77 12.68
N SER A 356 -10.01 -8.49 12.95
CA SER A 356 -8.76 -7.99 13.53
C SER A 356 -8.54 -8.45 14.98
N ALA A 357 -9.61 -8.56 15.78
CA ALA A 357 -9.53 -9.10 17.14
C ALA A 357 -9.10 -10.57 17.15
N GLU A 358 -9.64 -11.41 16.25
CA GLU A 358 -9.25 -12.80 16.11
C GLU A 358 -7.76 -12.94 15.75
N GLN A 359 -7.26 -12.13 14.82
CA GLN A 359 -5.84 -12.13 14.42
C GLN A 359 -4.93 -11.71 15.59
N LEU A 360 -5.25 -10.60 16.26
CA LEU A 360 -4.49 -10.07 17.39
C LEU A 360 -4.50 -11.05 18.56
N LYS A 361 -5.66 -11.65 18.85
CA LYS A 361 -5.81 -12.66 19.89
C LYS A 361 -5.00 -13.91 19.58
N SER A 362 -5.06 -14.41 18.35
CA SER A 362 -4.30 -15.59 17.93
C SER A 362 -2.80 -15.40 18.13
N LEU A 363 -2.23 -14.25 17.74
CA LEU A 363 -0.82 -13.95 17.99
C LEU A 363 -0.51 -13.80 19.49
N SER A 364 -1.40 -13.16 20.24
CA SER A 364 -1.25 -12.99 21.69
C SER A 364 -1.24 -14.34 22.41
N ASP A 365 -2.14 -15.26 22.06
CA ASP A 365 -2.22 -16.62 22.65
C ASP A 365 -0.98 -17.46 22.32
N GLN A 366 -0.32 -17.21 21.18
CA GLN A 366 0.95 -17.82 20.80
C GLN A 366 2.18 -17.18 21.49
N GLY A 367 1.99 -16.19 22.36
CA GLY A 367 3.07 -15.43 22.97
C GLY A 367 3.81 -14.48 22.02
N LYS A 368 3.22 -14.19 20.84
CA LYS A 368 3.76 -13.29 19.81
C LYS A 368 3.09 -11.91 19.78
N GLY A 369 2.32 -11.59 20.82
CA GLY A 369 1.74 -10.27 20.97
C GLY A 369 2.82 -9.20 21.12
N GLU A 370 2.54 -7.99 20.62
CA GLU A 370 3.50 -6.87 20.61
C GLU A 370 2.97 -5.67 21.39
N VAL A 371 3.90 -4.89 21.94
CA VAL A 371 3.62 -3.62 22.60
C VAL A 371 3.34 -2.56 21.56
N LEU A 372 2.29 -1.77 21.74
CA LEU A 372 1.94 -0.71 20.78
C LEU A 372 3.00 0.41 20.75
N LEU A 373 3.61 0.72 21.90
CA LEU A 373 4.70 1.70 22.03
C LEU A 373 6.08 1.09 21.71
N SER A 374 6.16 0.25 20.68
CA SER A 374 7.41 -0.32 20.17
C SER A 374 7.88 0.46 18.95
N SER A 375 9.18 0.58 18.72
CA SER A 375 9.74 1.12 17.47
C SER A 375 9.95 0.03 16.39
N THR A 376 9.60 -1.22 16.69
CA THR A 376 9.81 -2.39 15.83
C THR A 376 8.58 -3.28 15.76
N GLY A 377 7.39 -2.70 16.00
CA GLY A 377 6.12 -3.44 15.94
C GLY A 377 5.76 -3.80 14.49
N SER A 378 4.95 -4.85 14.35
CA SER A 378 4.39 -5.25 13.06
C SER A 378 3.29 -4.31 12.59
N SER A 379 2.97 -4.36 11.29
CA SER A 379 1.82 -3.62 10.74
C SER A 379 0.52 -3.99 11.47
N LEU A 380 0.29 -5.27 11.81
CA LEU A 380 -0.90 -5.67 12.57
C LEU A 380 -1.01 -4.94 13.91
N THR A 381 0.13 -4.66 14.55
CA THR A 381 0.19 -3.93 15.83
C THR A 381 -0.11 -2.45 15.64
N TYR A 382 0.58 -1.75 14.77
CA TYR A 382 0.36 -0.31 14.62
C TYR A 382 -1.02 0.02 14.06
N TYR A 383 -1.46 -0.71 13.03
CA TYR A 383 -2.74 -0.50 12.34
C TYR A 383 -3.91 -1.02 13.17
N GLN A 384 -4.00 -2.34 13.35
CA GLN A 384 -5.21 -2.97 13.91
C GLN A 384 -5.29 -2.83 15.43
N LYS A 385 -4.20 -3.08 16.17
CA LYS A 385 -4.21 -2.87 17.62
C LYS A 385 -4.31 -1.37 17.96
N GLY A 386 -3.72 -0.49 17.14
CA GLY A 386 -3.88 0.97 17.24
C GLY A 386 -5.33 1.40 17.06
N ALA A 387 -6.01 0.93 16.01
CA ALA A 387 -7.43 1.20 15.79
C ALA A 387 -8.31 0.67 16.93
N TRP A 388 -8.03 -0.53 17.44
CA TRP A 388 -8.71 -1.06 18.64
C TRP A 388 -8.49 -0.20 19.87
N ALA A 389 -7.28 0.31 20.09
CA ALA A 389 -7.02 1.21 21.21
C ALA A 389 -7.88 2.48 21.11
N LEU A 390 -8.01 3.06 19.92
CA LEU A 390 -8.85 4.24 19.71
C LEU A 390 -10.35 3.93 19.86
N HIS A 391 -10.81 2.80 19.32
CA HIS A 391 -12.19 2.33 19.51
C HIS A 391 -12.55 2.21 20.98
N ILE A 392 -11.75 1.51 21.78
CA ILE A 392 -11.98 1.35 23.21
C ILE A 392 -11.81 2.66 23.98
N LEU A 393 -10.88 3.53 23.56
CA LEU A 393 -10.73 4.85 24.16
C LEU A 393 -11.99 5.69 23.98
N ARG A 394 -12.54 5.74 22.74
CA ARG A 394 -13.80 6.44 22.43
C ARG A 394 -14.97 5.90 23.23
N GLU A 395 -15.12 4.56 23.33
CA GLU A 395 -16.13 3.94 24.18
C GLU A 395 -16.00 4.33 25.67
N ARG A 396 -14.76 4.44 26.15
CA ARG A 396 -14.46 4.74 27.56
C ARG A 396 -14.74 6.18 27.95
N VAL A 397 -14.36 7.12 27.10
CA VAL A 397 -14.49 8.56 27.40
C VAL A 397 -15.78 9.16 26.89
N GLY A 398 -16.45 8.48 25.96
CA GLY A 398 -17.66 8.92 25.27
C GLY A 398 -17.36 9.76 24.03
N ASP A 399 -18.27 9.76 23.09
CA ASP A 399 -18.12 10.38 21.77
C ASP A 399 -17.76 11.88 21.84
N THR A 400 -18.51 12.64 22.61
CA THR A 400 -18.32 14.10 22.75
C THR A 400 -16.94 14.45 23.28
N VAL A 401 -16.44 13.73 24.29
CA VAL A 401 -15.13 13.94 24.88
C VAL A 401 -14.05 13.55 23.89
N PHE A 402 -14.19 12.40 23.23
CA PHE A 402 -13.23 11.91 22.24
C PHE A 402 -13.07 12.93 21.10
N ARG A 403 -14.16 13.35 20.46
CA ARG A 403 -14.13 14.32 19.35
C ARG A 403 -13.52 15.65 19.78
N LYS A 404 -13.87 16.16 20.96
CA LYS A 404 -13.28 17.41 21.46
C LYS A 404 -11.78 17.30 21.72
N ALA A 405 -11.33 16.16 22.25
CA ALA A 405 -9.91 15.89 22.46
C ALA A 405 -9.13 15.80 21.13
N ILE A 406 -9.71 15.18 20.10
CA ILE A 406 -9.13 15.14 18.76
C ILE A 406 -8.97 16.54 18.17
N ILE A 407 -10.00 17.37 18.24
CA ILE A 407 -9.94 18.76 17.74
C ILE A 407 -8.82 19.51 18.46
N ASN A 408 -8.79 19.48 19.80
CA ASN A 408 -7.77 20.15 20.59
C ASN A 408 -6.35 19.65 20.23
N TYR A 409 -6.18 18.34 20.07
CA TYR A 409 -4.91 17.72 19.71
C TYR A 409 -4.41 18.22 18.33
N LEU A 410 -5.25 18.17 17.31
CA LEU A 410 -4.89 18.59 15.96
C LEU A 410 -4.62 20.10 15.86
N GLU A 411 -5.43 20.94 16.51
CA GLU A 411 -5.23 22.39 16.52
C GLU A 411 -3.96 22.80 17.27
N LYS A 412 -3.71 22.21 18.45
CA LYS A 412 -2.55 22.54 19.29
C LYS A 412 -1.21 22.14 18.69
N TYR A 413 -1.21 20.97 18.02
CA TYR A 413 0.00 20.38 17.48
C TYR A 413 0.10 20.47 15.95
N ALA A 414 -0.73 21.30 15.30
CA ALA A 414 -0.65 21.54 13.86
C ALA A 414 0.79 21.88 13.43
N PHE A 415 1.26 21.17 12.40
CA PHE A 415 2.62 21.26 11.84
C PHE A 415 3.75 20.92 12.82
N LYS A 416 3.47 20.15 13.87
CA LYS A 416 4.46 19.71 14.86
C LYS A 416 4.57 18.21 14.92
N THR A 417 5.62 17.75 15.60
CA THR A 417 5.76 16.34 15.96
C THR A 417 5.35 16.09 17.41
N VAL A 418 4.76 14.94 17.66
CA VAL A 418 4.14 14.56 18.93
C VAL A 418 4.55 13.19 19.41
N SER A 419 4.44 12.97 20.70
CA SER A 419 4.51 11.68 21.35
C SER A 419 3.12 11.18 21.73
N THR A 420 3.03 9.91 22.07
CA THR A 420 1.81 9.31 22.63
C THR A 420 1.30 10.03 23.87
N ASP A 421 2.21 10.52 24.73
CA ASP A 421 1.82 11.27 25.94
C ASP A 421 1.19 12.62 25.58
N ASP A 422 1.62 13.28 24.51
CA ASP A 422 1.01 14.53 24.05
C ASP A 422 -0.48 14.31 23.70
N PHE A 423 -0.81 13.23 22.97
CA PHE A 423 -2.19 12.86 22.64
C PHE A 423 -2.99 12.49 23.90
N ILE A 424 -2.46 11.58 24.72
CA ILE A 424 -3.15 11.11 25.93
C ILE A 424 -3.45 12.25 26.91
N ASN A 425 -2.52 13.22 27.05
CA ASN A 425 -2.72 14.39 27.89
C ASN A 425 -3.88 15.26 27.40
N GLU A 426 -4.08 15.43 26.10
CA GLU A 426 -5.25 16.16 25.58
C GLU A 426 -6.56 15.42 25.88
N VAL A 427 -6.57 14.08 25.77
CA VAL A 427 -7.74 13.29 26.14
C VAL A 427 -8.04 13.41 27.65
N GLU A 428 -7.02 13.27 28.50
CA GLU A 428 -7.17 13.38 29.96
C GLU A 428 -7.67 14.77 30.38
N LEU A 429 -7.19 15.82 29.69
CA LEU A 429 -7.60 17.20 29.95
C LEU A 429 -9.11 17.39 29.70
N VAL A 430 -9.62 16.89 28.58
CA VAL A 430 -11.05 17.00 28.24
C VAL A 430 -11.90 16.05 29.07
N TYR A 431 -11.40 14.83 29.33
CA TYR A 431 -12.10 13.81 30.11
C TYR A 431 -12.19 14.14 31.62
N GLY A 432 -11.23 14.91 32.11
CA GLY A 432 -11.14 15.28 33.52
C GLY A 432 -10.66 14.13 34.45
N LYS A 433 -10.16 13.03 33.91
CA LYS A 433 -9.67 11.86 34.66
C LYS A 433 -8.43 11.27 34.01
N LYS A 434 -7.57 10.65 34.83
CA LYS A 434 -6.39 9.92 34.34
C LYS A 434 -6.75 8.61 33.64
N LEU A 435 -5.96 8.25 32.63
CA LEU A 435 -6.13 7.07 31.78
C LEU A 435 -5.09 5.97 32.04
N GLU A 436 -4.55 5.88 33.26
CA GLU A 436 -3.46 4.95 33.60
C GLU A 436 -3.77 3.49 33.27
N ASN A 437 -4.97 3.02 33.58
CA ASN A 437 -5.39 1.66 33.25
C ASN A 437 -5.50 1.43 31.73
N PHE A 438 -5.90 2.45 30.96
CA PHE A 438 -5.93 2.38 29.52
C PHE A 438 -4.51 2.30 28.95
N LYS A 439 -3.62 3.21 29.37
CA LYS A 439 -2.20 3.20 28.95
C LYS A 439 -1.55 1.85 29.22
N LYS A 440 -1.70 1.33 30.46
CA LYS A 440 -1.14 0.04 30.84
C LYS A 440 -1.65 -1.10 29.97
N ASN A 441 -2.97 -1.20 29.76
CA ASN A 441 -3.60 -2.37 29.13
C ASN A 441 -3.53 -2.34 27.61
N TRP A 442 -3.64 -1.17 26.96
CA TRP A 442 -3.72 -1.07 25.51
C TRP A 442 -2.41 -0.63 24.86
N LEU A 443 -1.64 0.25 25.50
CA LEU A 443 -0.43 0.80 24.90
C LEU A 443 0.84 0.06 25.33
N GLN A 444 0.94 -0.35 26.60
CA GLN A 444 2.18 -0.86 27.20
C GLN A 444 2.23 -2.40 27.32
N GLN A 445 1.11 -3.10 27.18
CA GLN A 445 1.08 -4.56 27.21
C GLN A 445 1.23 -5.16 25.82
N SER A 446 1.98 -6.27 25.73
CA SER A 446 2.06 -7.06 24.49
C SER A 446 0.78 -7.87 24.25
N ALA A 447 0.18 -8.41 25.31
CA ALA A 447 -1.05 -9.19 25.22
C ALA A 447 -2.23 -8.35 24.73
N PHE A 448 -3.00 -8.90 23.79
CA PHE A 448 -4.25 -8.28 23.32
C PHE A 448 -5.36 -8.45 24.36
N GLN A 449 -6.17 -7.43 24.56
CA GLN A 449 -7.24 -7.41 25.56
C GLN A 449 -8.52 -8.10 25.06
N GLY A 450 -8.42 -9.39 24.69
CA GLY A 450 -9.47 -10.14 24.01
C GLY A 450 -10.84 -10.14 24.73
N THR A 451 -10.84 -10.23 26.07
CA THR A 451 -12.10 -10.15 26.84
C THR A 451 -12.77 -8.79 26.70
N THR A 452 -12.02 -7.70 26.75
CA THR A 452 -12.54 -6.34 26.58
C THR A 452 -13.06 -6.15 25.15
N ALA A 453 -12.31 -6.62 24.16
CA ALA A 453 -12.70 -6.57 22.75
C ALA A 453 -13.99 -7.36 22.51
N LEU A 454 -14.11 -8.59 23.03
CA LEU A 454 -15.32 -9.41 22.90
C LEU A 454 -16.54 -8.73 23.56
N ASN A 455 -16.37 -8.10 24.71
CA ASN A 455 -17.46 -7.38 25.37
C ASN A 455 -17.91 -6.15 24.54
N SER A 456 -16.98 -5.48 23.89
CA SER A 456 -17.31 -4.39 22.96
C SER A 456 -18.04 -4.92 21.72
N LEU A 457 -17.53 -5.96 21.07
CA LEU A 457 -18.15 -6.59 19.90
C LEU A 457 -19.57 -7.07 20.19
N LYS A 458 -19.85 -7.63 21.35
CA LYS A 458 -21.20 -8.09 21.76
C LYS A 458 -22.24 -6.97 21.93
N LYS A 459 -21.87 -5.69 21.82
CA LYS A 459 -22.83 -4.60 21.72
C LYS A 459 -23.57 -4.62 20.38
N SER A 460 -22.95 -5.15 19.33
CA SER A 460 -23.59 -5.39 18.05
C SER A 460 -24.54 -6.61 18.12
N LYS A 461 -25.78 -6.41 17.69
CA LYS A 461 -26.75 -7.52 17.52
C LYS A 461 -26.23 -8.53 16.50
N PHE A 462 -25.71 -8.04 15.38
CA PHE A 462 -25.15 -8.84 14.31
C PHE A 462 -24.04 -9.79 14.82
N ILE A 463 -23.07 -9.29 15.58
CA ILE A 463 -21.99 -10.13 16.16
C ILE A 463 -22.55 -11.20 17.10
N ASN A 464 -23.56 -10.86 17.90
CA ASN A 464 -24.19 -11.86 18.76
C ASN A 464 -24.88 -12.98 17.94
N ASP A 465 -25.53 -12.62 16.84
CA ASP A 465 -26.18 -13.60 15.96
C ASP A 465 -25.12 -14.44 15.21
N TYR A 466 -24.06 -13.82 14.73
CA TYR A 466 -22.92 -14.54 14.14
C TYR A 466 -22.29 -15.54 15.13
N LEU A 467 -21.98 -15.11 16.36
CA LEU A 467 -21.38 -15.97 17.38
C LEU A 467 -22.27 -17.14 17.77
N LYS A 468 -23.62 -16.98 17.76
CA LYS A 468 -24.57 -18.10 17.98
C LYS A 468 -24.42 -19.15 16.88
N ILE A 469 -24.35 -18.74 15.61
CA ILE A 469 -24.16 -19.67 14.48
C ILE A 469 -22.76 -20.28 14.53
N ALA A 470 -21.73 -19.49 14.75
CA ALA A 470 -20.34 -19.99 14.85
C ALA A 470 -20.14 -21.02 15.97
N ALA A 471 -20.85 -20.89 17.09
CA ALA A 471 -20.84 -21.87 18.19
C ALA A 471 -21.36 -23.27 17.80
N LEU A 472 -22.08 -23.39 16.67
CA LEU A 472 -22.63 -24.64 16.17
C LEU A 472 -21.67 -25.43 15.25
N ARG A 473 -20.43 -24.96 15.03
CA ARG A 473 -19.50 -25.59 14.08
C ARG A 473 -19.34 -27.08 14.31
N GLU A 474 -19.16 -27.52 15.56
CA GLU A 474 -18.98 -28.92 15.93
C GLU A 474 -20.32 -29.67 16.16
N THR A 475 -21.47 -29.00 16.04
CA THR A 475 -22.79 -29.61 16.22
C THR A 475 -23.18 -30.41 14.96
N PRO A 476 -23.69 -31.65 15.04
CA PRO A 476 -24.17 -32.41 13.90
C PRO A 476 -25.26 -31.65 13.13
N LEU A 477 -25.25 -31.75 11.79
CA LEU A 477 -26.13 -30.97 10.93
C LEU A 477 -27.62 -31.12 11.29
N LEU A 478 -28.07 -32.32 11.58
CA LEU A 478 -29.49 -32.59 11.92
C LEU A 478 -29.95 -31.76 13.14
N ALA A 479 -29.06 -31.56 14.11
CA ALA A 479 -29.39 -30.82 15.33
C ALA A 479 -29.38 -29.29 15.17
N LYS A 480 -28.66 -28.77 14.17
CA LYS A 480 -28.52 -27.34 13.88
C LYS A 480 -29.26 -26.86 12.64
N LYS A 481 -29.89 -27.77 11.86
CA LYS A 481 -30.53 -27.48 10.57
C LYS A 481 -31.49 -26.30 10.62
N GLU A 482 -32.39 -26.26 11.62
CA GLU A 482 -33.37 -25.17 11.74
C GLU A 482 -32.68 -23.81 11.93
N MET A 483 -31.73 -23.70 12.84
CA MET A 483 -30.98 -22.47 13.09
C MET A 483 -30.20 -22.00 11.85
N LEU A 484 -29.58 -22.94 11.13
CA LEU A 484 -28.88 -22.61 9.88
C LEU A 484 -29.88 -22.17 8.79
N SER A 485 -31.06 -22.77 8.75
CA SER A 485 -32.13 -22.38 7.82
C SER A 485 -32.66 -20.98 8.12
N GLU A 486 -32.92 -20.66 9.38
CA GLU A 486 -33.36 -19.31 9.80
C GLU A 486 -32.32 -18.25 9.46
N ALA A 487 -31.02 -18.56 9.65
CA ALA A 487 -29.92 -17.67 9.31
C ALA A 487 -29.79 -17.37 7.79
N LEU A 488 -30.42 -18.19 6.95
CA LEU A 488 -30.55 -17.99 5.51
C LEU A 488 -31.88 -17.37 5.07
N ASP A 489 -32.71 -16.92 5.99
CA ASP A 489 -33.97 -16.20 5.67
C ASP A 489 -33.64 -14.77 5.19
N PHE A 490 -34.40 -14.30 4.22
CA PHE A 490 -34.24 -12.97 3.64
C PHE A 490 -34.68 -11.86 4.62
N PRO A 491 -33.90 -10.79 4.78
CA PRO A 491 -32.60 -10.50 4.14
C PRO A 491 -31.47 -11.25 4.83
N VAL A 492 -30.66 -11.98 4.04
CA VAL A 492 -29.52 -12.73 4.57
C VAL A 492 -28.38 -11.77 4.89
N ASN A 493 -27.87 -11.82 6.11
CA ASN A 493 -26.66 -11.10 6.47
C ASN A 493 -25.43 -11.76 5.81
N ASP A 494 -24.55 -10.96 5.24
CA ASP A 494 -23.38 -11.40 4.47
C ASP A 494 -22.53 -12.42 5.22
N TYR A 495 -22.14 -12.10 6.44
CA TYR A 495 -21.19 -12.88 7.24
C TYR A 495 -21.82 -14.07 7.95
N VAL A 496 -23.06 -13.91 8.40
CA VAL A 496 -23.83 -15.02 8.98
C VAL A 496 -24.14 -16.05 7.91
N GLY A 497 -24.54 -15.60 6.71
CA GLY A 497 -24.78 -16.49 5.57
C GLY A 497 -23.54 -17.22 5.08
N GLN A 498 -22.38 -16.55 5.05
CA GLN A 498 -21.09 -17.19 4.76
C GLN A 498 -20.77 -18.28 5.79
N GLU A 499 -20.91 -17.98 7.09
CA GLU A 499 -20.65 -18.95 8.16
C GLU A 499 -21.54 -20.20 8.02
N VAL A 500 -22.82 -20.04 7.68
CA VAL A 500 -23.69 -21.18 7.39
C VAL A 500 -23.13 -22.04 6.27
N VAL A 501 -22.70 -21.41 5.17
CA VAL A 501 -22.13 -22.13 4.02
C VAL A 501 -20.85 -22.88 4.39
N TYR A 502 -19.97 -22.26 5.16
CA TYR A 502 -18.74 -22.92 5.62
C TYR A 502 -19.03 -24.12 6.52
N GLN A 503 -20.08 -24.06 7.36
CA GLN A 503 -20.52 -25.19 8.18
C GLN A 503 -21.18 -26.32 7.39
N LEU A 504 -21.63 -26.05 6.15
CA LEU A 504 -22.13 -27.06 5.21
C LEU A 504 -21.02 -27.73 4.40
N SER A 505 -19.79 -27.20 4.46
CA SER A 505 -18.67 -27.73 3.66
C SER A 505 -18.43 -29.20 3.99
N GLY A 506 -18.44 -30.05 2.94
CA GLY A 506 -18.26 -31.50 3.08
C GLY A 506 -19.55 -32.30 3.39
N GLU A 507 -20.65 -31.65 3.78
CA GLU A 507 -21.93 -32.29 4.04
C GLU A 507 -22.62 -32.71 2.73
N LYS A 508 -23.19 -33.93 2.71
CA LYS A 508 -23.82 -34.52 1.49
C LYS A 508 -25.27 -34.98 1.71
N SER A 509 -25.81 -34.75 2.92
CA SER A 509 -27.16 -35.17 3.26
C SER A 509 -28.21 -34.41 2.48
N VAL A 510 -29.47 -34.94 2.43
CA VAL A 510 -30.61 -34.24 1.83
C VAL A 510 -30.83 -32.89 2.51
N ASP A 511 -30.63 -32.83 3.84
CA ASP A 511 -30.77 -31.59 4.60
C ASP A 511 -29.73 -30.52 4.18
N ALA A 512 -28.48 -30.93 3.94
CA ALA A 512 -27.46 -30.03 3.41
C ALA A 512 -27.83 -29.50 2.02
N LEU A 513 -28.36 -30.36 1.14
CA LEU A 513 -28.79 -29.96 -0.21
C LEU A 513 -29.93 -28.93 -0.15
N GLU A 514 -30.85 -29.07 0.78
CA GLU A 514 -31.93 -28.08 1.00
C GLU A 514 -31.40 -26.73 1.45
N LEU A 515 -30.49 -26.72 2.41
CA LEU A 515 -29.84 -25.50 2.89
C LEU A 515 -28.99 -24.83 1.80
N TYR A 516 -28.24 -25.58 1.00
CA TYR A 516 -27.53 -25.01 -0.14
C TYR A 516 -28.46 -24.41 -1.19
N ARG A 517 -29.62 -25.06 -1.51
CA ARG A 517 -30.60 -24.45 -2.41
C ARG A 517 -31.15 -23.14 -1.85
N LYS A 518 -31.38 -23.07 -0.53
CA LYS A 518 -31.78 -21.83 0.15
C LYS A 518 -30.69 -20.76 0.07
N ALA A 519 -29.44 -21.13 0.31
CA ALA A 519 -28.27 -20.25 0.20
C ALA A 519 -28.14 -19.69 -1.23
N PHE A 520 -28.27 -20.51 -2.27
CA PHE A 520 -28.28 -20.04 -3.67
C PHE A 520 -29.44 -19.07 -3.97
N LYS A 521 -30.62 -19.33 -3.42
CA LYS A 521 -31.81 -18.48 -3.62
C LYS A 521 -31.71 -17.12 -2.91
N SER A 522 -30.84 -16.99 -1.92
CA SER A 522 -30.64 -15.71 -1.22
C SER A 522 -30.24 -14.58 -2.15
N GLY A 523 -29.56 -14.90 -3.25
CA GLY A 523 -28.97 -13.91 -4.17
C GLY A 523 -27.83 -13.10 -3.54
N ASN A 524 -27.48 -13.38 -2.28
CA ASN A 524 -26.42 -12.67 -1.58
C ASN A 524 -25.04 -13.01 -2.18
N LEU A 525 -24.31 -12.01 -2.57
CA LEU A 525 -23.02 -12.14 -3.26
C LEU A 525 -22.00 -12.92 -2.42
N TYR A 526 -21.87 -12.58 -1.14
CA TYR A 526 -20.88 -13.20 -0.24
C TYR A 526 -21.23 -14.65 0.10
N VAL A 527 -22.52 -14.97 0.22
CA VAL A 527 -23.00 -16.34 0.39
C VAL A 527 -22.66 -17.19 -0.84
N ARG A 528 -22.91 -16.65 -2.04
CA ARG A 528 -22.59 -17.32 -3.31
C ARG A 528 -21.08 -17.48 -3.49
N GLN A 529 -20.29 -16.50 -3.11
CA GLN A 529 -18.82 -16.58 -3.09
C GLN A 529 -18.34 -17.68 -2.13
N ALA A 530 -18.91 -17.74 -0.91
CA ALA A 530 -18.58 -18.80 0.05
C ALA A 530 -18.87 -20.20 -0.50
N ILE A 531 -19.99 -20.37 -1.25
CA ILE A 531 -20.30 -21.64 -1.93
C ILE A 531 -19.23 -21.98 -2.97
N ALA A 532 -18.84 -21.04 -3.82
CA ALA A 532 -17.81 -21.26 -4.85
C ALA A 532 -16.49 -21.67 -4.24
N ILE A 533 -16.09 -21.06 -3.11
CA ILE A 533 -14.82 -21.31 -2.43
C ILE A 533 -14.85 -22.65 -1.66
N SER A 534 -15.94 -22.99 -0.98
CA SER A 534 -15.98 -24.09 0.01
C SER A 534 -16.56 -25.41 -0.52
N MET A 535 -17.42 -25.37 -1.54
CA MET A 535 -18.06 -26.58 -2.07
C MET A 535 -17.14 -27.34 -3.03
N LYS A 536 -16.22 -28.16 -2.47
CA LYS A 536 -15.27 -28.95 -3.27
C LYS A 536 -15.84 -30.22 -3.90
N ASN A 537 -17.01 -30.68 -3.49
CA ASN A 537 -17.74 -31.80 -4.07
C ASN A 537 -19.15 -31.33 -4.42
N ILE A 538 -19.36 -30.98 -5.69
CA ILE A 538 -20.64 -30.46 -6.18
C ILE A 538 -21.61 -31.63 -6.35
N PRO A 539 -22.71 -31.75 -5.56
CA PRO A 539 -23.72 -32.77 -5.76
C PRO A 539 -24.44 -32.56 -7.09
N GLU A 540 -24.82 -33.64 -7.78
CA GLU A 540 -25.52 -33.58 -9.06
C GLU A 540 -26.79 -32.75 -9.00
N GLY A 541 -27.53 -32.83 -7.87
CA GLY A 541 -28.73 -32.02 -7.63
C GLY A 541 -28.50 -30.51 -7.43
N LEU A 542 -27.24 -30.08 -7.37
CA LEU A 542 -26.82 -28.67 -7.28
C LEU A 542 -26.01 -28.19 -8.48
N LYS A 543 -25.67 -29.08 -9.45
CA LYS A 543 -24.84 -28.74 -10.61
C LYS A 543 -25.30 -27.47 -11.32
N LYS A 544 -26.59 -27.39 -11.70
CA LYS A 544 -27.15 -26.19 -12.36
C LYS A 544 -27.07 -24.92 -11.52
N HIS A 545 -27.22 -25.04 -10.20
CA HIS A 545 -27.07 -23.90 -9.30
C HIS A 545 -25.60 -23.45 -9.25
N PHE A 546 -24.68 -24.40 -9.20
CA PHE A 546 -23.24 -24.11 -9.18
C PHE A 546 -22.79 -23.51 -10.53
N GLU A 547 -23.27 -24.01 -11.65
CA GLU A 547 -23.03 -23.45 -13.00
C GLU A 547 -23.48 -21.98 -13.10
N SER A 548 -24.52 -21.56 -12.34
CA SER A 548 -24.93 -20.16 -12.31
C SER A 548 -23.87 -19.21 -11.74
N LEU A 549 -22.92 -19.71 -10.96
CA LEU A 549 -21.81 -18.93 -10.40
C LEU A 549 -20.83 -18.43 -11.47
N LEU A 550 -20.78 -19.06 -12.66
CA LEU A 550 -20.01 -18.55 -13.79
C LEU A 550 -20.49 -17.18 -14.29
N LYS A 551 -21.72 -16.79 -13.96
CA LYS A 551 -22.30 -15.48 -14.31
C LYS A 551 -22.41 -14.51 -13.14
N ASP A 552 -21.79 -14.84 -12.02
CA ASP A 552 -21.85 -14.04 -10.78
C ASP A 552 -21.22 -12.67 -10.95
N ASP A 553 -21.58 -11.70 -10.11
CA ASP A 553 -21.00 -10.36 -10.06
C ASP A 553 -19.75 -10.28 -9.15
N SER A 554 -18.98 -11.37 -9.14
CA SER A 554 -17.71 -11.52 -8.42
C SER A 554 -16.70 -12.28 -9.28
N TYR A 555 -15.51 -11.74 -9.48
CA TYR A 555 -14.43 -12.43 -10.19
C TYR A 555 -13.87 -13.60 -9.38
N LEU A 556 -13.83 -13.49 -8.05
CA LEU A 556 -13.44 -14.59 -7.18
C LEU A 556 -14.42 -15.77 -7.29
N THR A 557 -15.72 -15.48 -7.35
CA THR A 557 -16.75 -16.51 -7.56
C THR A 557 -16.61 -17.19 -8.92
N LYS A 558 -16.43 -16.40 -10.00
CA LYS A 558 -16.24 -16.94 -11.36
C LYS A 558 -15.03 -17.85 -11.47
N GLU A 559 -13.88 -17.40 -10.93
CA GLU A 559 -12.62 -18.14 -10.96
C GLU A 559 -12.75 -19.48 -10.22
N ASN A 560 -13.26 -19.46 -8.97
CA ASN A 560 -13.44 -20.68 -8.19
C ASN A 560 -14.47 -21.61 -8.82
N ALA A 561 -15.56 -21.09 -9.34
CA ALA A 561 -16.60 -21.87 -10.00
C ALA A 561 -16.05 -22.56 -11.26
N LEU A 562 -15.28 -21.86 -12.12
CA LEU A 562 -14.66 -22.43 -13.30
C LEU A 562 -13.73 -23.59 -12.94
N MET A 563 -12.86 -23.39 -11.94
CA MET A 563 -11.92 -24.42 -11.50
C MET A 563 -12.64 -25.67 -10.98
N GLU A 564 -13.62 -25.50 -10.08
CA GLU A 564 -14.33 -26.65 -9.50
C GLU A 564 -15.21 -27.39 -10.53
N LEU A 565 -15.85 -26.67 -11.45
CA LEU A 565 -16.64 -27.28 -12.54
C LEU A 565 -15.74 -28.05 -13.50
N TRP A 566 -14.60 -27.51 -13.87
CA TRP A 566 -13.61 -28.21 -14.69
C TRP A 566 -13.13 -29.51 -14.04
N LEU A 567 -12.83 -29.46 -12.73
CA LEU A 567 -12.36 -30.64 -12.00
C LEU A 567 -13.43 -31.73 -11.84
N ARG A 568 -14.71 -31.36 -11.73
CA ARG A 568 -15.78 -32.29 -11.39
C ARG A 568 -16.62 -32.76 -12.58
N TYR A 569 -16.76 -31.95 -13.62
CA TYR A 569 -17.57 -32.19 -14.79
C TYR A 569 -16.79 -31.88 -16.06
N PRO A 570 -15.66 -32.60 -16.31
CA PRO A 570 -14.79 -32.35 -17.45
C PRO A 570 -15.53 -32.58 -18.81
N GLU A 571 -16.59 -33.33 -18.83
CA GLU A 571 -17.43 -33.55 -20.02
C GLU A 571 -18.18 -32.29 -20.49
N ASN A 572 -18.32 -31.26 -19.63
CA ASN A 572 -18.97 -30.00 -19.95
C ASN A 572 -17.99 -28.84 -20.10
N ILE A 573 -16.69 -29.08 -20.12
CA ILE A 573 -15.65 -28.05 -20.07
C ILE A 573 -15.77 -27.01 -21.20
N GLU A 574 -16.15 -27.43 -22.40
CA GLU A 574 -16.35 -26.51 -23.53
C GLU A 574 -17.39 -25.44 -23.22
N PHE A 575 -18.51 -25.84 -22.61
CA PHE A 575 -19.54 -24.91 -22.17
C PHE A 575 -19.02 -23.93 -21.07
N TYR A 576 -18.25 -24.42 -20.12
CA TYR A 576 -17.69 -23.59 -19.05
C TYR A 576 -16.67 -22.59 -19.57
N LEU A 577 -15.76 -23.01 -20.43
CA LEU A 577 -14.78 -22.13 -21.07
C LEU A 577 -15.46 -21.08 -21.95
N LYS A 578 -16.47 -21.46 -22.73
CA LYS A 578 -17.22 -20.51 -23.55
C LYS A 578 -17.95 -19.45 -22.70
N SER A 579 -18.41 -19.81 -21.51
CA SER A 579 -19.11 -18.90 -20.62
C SER A 579 -18.23 -17.74 -20.10
N LEU A 580 -16.89 -17.92 -20.08
CA LEU A 580 -15.90 -16.97 -19.55
C LEU A 580 -14.86 -16.52 -20.59
N GLU A 581 -15.07 -16.78 -21.87
CA GLU A 581 -14.12 -16.51 -22.96
C GLU A 581 -13.65 -15.04 -22.98
N ASN A 582 -14.53 -14.10 -22.65
CA ASN A 582 -14.27 -12.66 -22.68
C ASN A 582 -14.17 -12.03 -21.29
N VAL A 583 -13.84 -12.81 -20.28
CA VAL A 583 -13.72 -12.30 -18.90
C VAL A 583 -12.25 -12.24 -18.50
N ASP A 584 -11.73 -11.05 -18.32
CA ASP A 584 -10.36 -10.83 -17.86
C ASP A 584 -10.19 -11.08 -16.33
N GLY A 585 -11.10 -10.59 -15.54
CA GLY A 585 -10.96 -10.55 -14.08
C GLY A 585 -10.39 -9.21 -13.60
N PHE A 586 -9.66 -9.26 -12.48
CA PHE A 586 -8.95 -8.09 -11.96
C PHE A 586 -7.82 -7.61 -12.88
N SER A 587 -7.12 -6.56 -12.49
CA SER A 587 -5.93 -6.07 -13.21
C SER A 587 -4.84 -7.13 -13.37
N ASN A 588 -4.77 -8.12 -12.48
CA ASN A 588 -3.89 -9.29 -12.57
C ASN A 588 -4.44 -10.45 -13.41
N LYS A 589 -5.56 -10.24 -14.12
CA LYS A 589 -6.19 -11.18 -15.06
C LYS A 589 -6.46 -12.59 -14.51
N ASN A 590 -6.84 -12.70 -13.24
CA ASN A 590 -7.01 -14.00 -12.58
C ASN A 590 -7.94 -14.96 -13.34
N VAL A 591 -9.10 -14.52 -13.82
CA VAL A 591 -10.03 -15.36 -14.59
C VAL A 591 -9.46 -15.71 -15.94
N ARG A 592 -8.86 -14.75 -16.65
CA ARG A 592 -8.26 -14.97 -17.99
C ARG A 592 -7.08 -15.95 -17.93
N LEU A 593 -6.19 -15.80 -16.96
CA LEU A 593 -5.06 -16.71 -16.78
C LEU A 593 -5.52 -18.16 -16.54
N LEU A 594 -6.51 -18.34 -15.65
CA LEU A 594 -7.12 -19.66 -15.44
C LEU A 594 -7.74 -20.18 -16.73
N TRP A 595 -8.52 -19.35 -17.44
CA TRP A 595 -9.17 -19.72 -18.69
C TRP A 595 -8.17 -20.18 -19.76
N LEU A 596 -7.09 -19.42 -19.97
CA LEU A 596 -6.00 -19.78 -20.91
C LEU A 596 -5.36 -21.11 -20.51
N THR A 597 -5.04 -21.27 -19.23
CA THR A 597 -4.41 -22.49 -18.71
C THR A 597 -5.29 -23.71 -18.93
N LEU A 598 -6.59 -23.61 -18.64
CA LEU A 598 -7.53 -24.72 -18.84
C LEU A 598 -7.70 -25.10 -20.31
N ASN A 599 -7.67 -24.13 -21.23
CA ASN A 599 -7.65 -24.44 -22.67
C ASN A 599 -6.37 -25.16 -23.08
N LEU A 600 -5.22 -24.78 -22.56
CA LEU A 600 -3.92 -25.40 -22.86
C LEU A 600 -3.81 -26.84 -22.34
N VAL A 601 -4.38 -27.15 -21.18
CA VAL A 601 -4.37 -28.52 -20.65
C VAL A 601 -5.48 -29.41 -21.22
N ASN A 602 -6.40 -28.83 -22.02
CA ASN A 602 -7.47 -29.55 -22.75
C ASN A 602 -7.40 -29.25 -24.27
N PRO A 603 -6.28 -29.57 -24.96
CA PRO A 603 -6.04 -29.14 -26.33
C PRO A 603 -7.02 -29.68 -27.36
N GLN A 604 -7.81 -30.70 -27.01
CA GLN A 604 -8.86 -31.25 -27.88
C GLN A 604 -10.05 -30.33 -28.10
N ILE A 605 -10.22 -29.28 -27.24
CA ILE A 605 -11.36 -28.36 -27.31
C ILE A 605 -11.16 -27.34 -28.43
N ASP A 606 -9.97 -26.73 -28.52
CA ASP A 606 -9.66 -25.71 -29.53
C ASP A 606 -8.19 -25.83 -29.98
N LYS A 607 -7.88 -26.94 -30.64
CA LYS A 607 -6.51 -27.30 -31.03
C LYS A 607 -5.85 -26.23 -31.90
N ASP A 608 -6.63 -25.60 -32.78
CA ASP A 608 -6.11 -24.65 -33.76
C ASP A 608 -5.69 -23.32 -33.08
N LYS A 609 -6.23 -23.00 -31.88
CA LYS A 609 -5.90 -21.83 -31.12
C LYS A 609 -4.90 -22.07 -29.97
N ALA A 610 -4.49 -23.28 -29.72
CA ALA A 610 -3.60 -23.62 -28.59
C ALA A 610 -2.29 -22.80 -28.61
N SER A 611 -1.69 -22.60 -29.80
CA SER A 611 -0.51 -21.71 -29.92
C SER A 611 -0.82 -20.26 -29.50
N ALA A 612 -1.93 -19.70 -29.97
CA ALA A 612 -2.33 -18.34 -29.64
C ALA A 612 -2.62 -18.16 -28.14
N TYR A 613 -3.25 -19.16 -27.51
CA TYR A 613 -3.48 -19.16 -26.06
C TYR A 613 -2.18 -19.23 -25.26
N TYR A 614 -1.23 -20.03 -25.74
CA TYR A 614 0.09 -20.10 -25.13
C TYR A 614 0.86 -18.80 -25.30
N ASP A 615 0.85 -18.19 -26.49
CA ASP A 615 1.52 -16.93 -26.79
C ASP A 615 0.96 -15.80 -25.92
N GLU A 616 -0.37 -15.76 -25.72
CA GLU A 616 -1.02 -14.81 -24.83
C GLU A 616 -0.59 -15.05 -23.37
N LEU A 617 -0.71 -16.27 -22.85
CA LEU A 617 -0.32 -16.62 -21.49
C LEU A 617 1.17 -16.30 -21.25
N SER A 618 2.04 -16.79 -22.14
CA SER A 618 3.49 -16.59 -22.07
C SER A 618 3.87 -15.11 -22.12
N GLY A 619 3.16 -14.31 -22.94
CA GLY A 619 3.39 -12.88 -23.10
C GLY A 619 3.17 -12.07 -21.81
N TYR A 620 2.33 -12.54 -20.91
CA TYR A 620 2.06 -11.83 -19.64
C TYR A 620 3.22 -11.88 -18.62
N THR A 621 4.31 -12.62 -18.87
CA THR A 621 5.54 -12.55 -18.06
C THR A 621 6.41 -11.35 -18.40
N TYR A 622 6.17 -10.69 -19.55
CA TYR A 622 7.03 -9.63 -20.05
C TYR A 622 7.14 -8.45 -19.07
N PRO A 623 8.33 -7.86 -18.89
CA PRO A 623 8.62 -6.87 -17.83
C PRO A 623 7.75 -5.62 -17.83
N THR A 624 7.12 -5.26 -18.95
CA THR A 624 6.24 -4.08 -19.03
C THR A 624 4.86 -4.29 -18.40
N HIS A 625 4.53 -5.53 -18.03
CA HIS A 625 3.32 -5.83 -17.28
C HIS A 625 3.50 -5.61 -15.78
N PRO A 626 2.44 -5.25 -15.04
CA PRO A 626 2.47 -5.16 -13.59
C PRO A 626 2.94 -6.47 -12.93
N PHE A 627 3.71 -6.35 -11.86
CA PHE A 627 4.35 -7.51 -11.23
C PHE A 627 3.33 -8.57 -10.76
N GLU A 628 2.11 -8.17 -10.39
CA GLU A 628 1.08 -9.11 -9.94
C GLU A 628 0.57 -10.01 -11.07
N LEU A 629 0.40 -9.44 -12.27
CA LEU A 629 0.06 -10.22 -13.46
C LEU A 629 1.19 -11.20 -13.80
N ARG A 630 2.42 -10.71 -13.80
CA ARG A 630 3.62 -11.53 -14.04
C ARG A 630 3.74 -12.67 -13.03
N GLN A 631 3.55 -12.38 -11.74
CA GLN A 631 3.63 -13.38 -10.67
C GLN A 631 2.62 -14.51 -10.86
N ASN A 632 1.37 -14.16 -11.13
CA ASN A 632 0.32 -15.16 -11.38
C ASN A 632 0.63 -16.00 -12.64
N THR A 633 1.09 -15.33 -13.69
CA THR A 633 1.46 -16.00 -14.94
C THR A 633 2.60 -16.99 -14.74
N PHE A 634 3.67 -16.62 -14.04
CA PHE A 634 4.75 -17.54 -13.67
C PHE A 634 4.23 -18.75 -12.89
N GLY A 635 3.26 -18.54 -11.99
CA GLY A 635 2.61 -19.61 -11.24
C GLY A 635 1.90 -20.62 -12.16
N TYR A 636 1.11 -20.15 -13.13
CA TYR A 636 0.42 -21.00 -14.08
C TYR A 636 1.38 -21.72 -15.02
N LEU A 637 2.37 -21.03 -15.57
CA LEU A 637 3.40 -21.65 -16.42
C LEU A 637 4.18 -22.76 -15.68
N TYR A 638 4.45 -22.55 -14.39
CA TYR A 638 5.09 -23.56 -13.53
C TYR A 638 4.18 -24.79 -13.37
N GLN A 639 2.90 -24.60 -13.10
CA GLN A 639 1.93 -25.69 -12.92
C GLN A 639 1.81 -26.59 -14.17
N ILE A 640 1.87 -25.99 -15.36
CA ILE A 640 1.76 -26.74 -16.63
C ILE A 640 3.14 -27.09 -17.24
N ASN A 641 4.24 -26.79 -16.54
CA ASN A 641 5.62 -27.03 -16.97
C ASN A 641 5.94 -26.47 -18.37
N ALA A 642 5.55 -25.23 -18.66
CA ALA A 642 5.55 -24.63 -19.99
C ALA A 642 6.35 -23.31 -20.09
N PHE A 643 7.55 -23.23 -19.49
CA PHE A 643 8.41 -22.06 -19.64
C PHE A 643 9.11 -22.03 -20.99
N SER A 644 8.92 -20.97 -21.76
CA SER A 644 9.75 -20.63 -22.91
C SER A 644 11.10 -20.02 -22.46
N ASN A 645 12.03 -19.88 -23.38
CA ASN A 645 13.29 -19.18 -23.12
C ASN A 645 13.05 -17.72 -22.70
N GLN A 646 12.06 -17.05 -23.29
CA GLN A 646 11.69 -15.68 -22.92
C GLN A 646 11.18 -15.63 -21.47
N ASN A 647 10.29 -16.53 -21.08
CA ASN A 647 9.78 -16.55 -19.70
C ASN A 647 10.90 -16.80 -18.66
N LEU A 648 11.92 -17.61 -19.02
CA LEU A 648 13.09 -17.81 -18.17
C LEU A 648 13.92 -16.53 -18.01
N MET A 649 14.07 -15.74 -19.08
CA MET A 649 14.74 -14.43 -19.02
C MET A 649 13.93 -13.43 -18.23
N ASP A 650 12.61 -13.37 -18.40
CA ASP A 650 11.69 -12.51 -17.67
C ASP A 650 11.68 -12.83 -16.16
N LEU A 651 11.84 -14.12 -15.80
CA LEU A 651 11.95 -14.54 -14.40
C LEU A 651 13.27 -14.06 -13.76
N LEU A 652 14.38 -14.07 -14.52
CA LEU A 652 15.66 -13.52 -14.04
C LEU A 652 15.58 -12.02 -13.80
N GLU A 653 14.87 -11.29 -14.64
CA GLU A 653 14.60 -9.86 -14.45
C GLU A 653 13.74 -9.66 -13.19
N GLY A 654 12.63 -10.39 -13.06
CA GLY A 654 11.78 -10.36 -11.87
C GLY A 654 12.52 -10.69 -10.57
N ALA A 655 13.54 -11.56 -10.62
CA ALA A 655 14.40 -11.89 -9.47
C ALA A 655 15.29 -10.71 -9.00
N GLN A 656 15.29 -9.58 -9.72
CA GLN A 656 16.00 -8.35 -9.42
C GLN A 656 15.07 -7.12 -9.30
N HIS A 657 13.75 -7.34 -9.41
CA HIS A 657 12.74 -6.30 -9.40
C HIS A 657 12.78 -5.46 -8.11
N HIS A 658 12.42 -4.17 -8.20
CA HIS A 658 12.41 -3.26 -7.05
C HIS A 658 11.41 -3.69 -5.97
N ASN A 659 10.22 -4.22 -6.36
CA ASN A 659 9.27 -4.75 -5.39
C ASN A 659 9.85 -6.00 -4.71
N TYR A 660 10.08 -5.91 -3.40
CA TYR A 660 10.77 -6.95 -2.64
C TYR A 660 10.01 -8.27 -2.53
N ARG A 661 8.66 -8.23 -2.55
CA ARG A 661 7.82 -9.44 -2.47
C ARG A 661 7.87 -10.22 -3.77
N PHE A 662 7.69 -9.53 -4.89
CA PHE A 662 7.81 -10.13 -6.22
C PHE A 662 9.21 -10.66 -6.49
N ARG A 663 10.24 -9.88 -6.13
CA ARG A 663 11.64 -10.32 -6.20
C ARG A 663 11.89 -11.61 -5.40
N ALA A 664 11.35 -11.70 -4.18
CA ALA A 664 11.49 -12.91 -3.35
C ALA A 664 10.79 -14.11 -3.99
N TYR A 665 9.56 -13.94 -4.49
CA TYR A 665 8.82 -14.96 -5.23
C TYR A 665 9.59 -15.45 -6.46
N CYS A 666 10.08 -14.55 -7.31
CA CYS A 666 10.84 -14.92 -8.50
C CYS A 666 12.14 -15.68 -8.17
N ARG A 667 12.83 -15.29 -7.09
CA ARG A 667 14.03 -16.01 -6.62
C ARG A 667 13.73 -17.43 -6.15
N GLU A 668 12.65 -17.59 -5.39
CA GLU A 668 12.20 -18.91 -4.93
C GLU A 668 11.82 -19.82 -6.12
N LEU A 669 11.05 -19.27 -7.08
CA LEU A 669 10.66 -20.00 -8.28
C LEU A 669 11.86 -20.36 -9.15
N LEU A 670 12.82 -19.45 -9.33
CA LEU A 670 14.07 -19.71 -10.03
C LEU A 670 14.86 -20.85 -9.36
N ASP A 671 14.97 -20.83 -8.04
CA ASP A 671 15.67 -21.90 -7.31
C ASP A 671 14.99 -23.27 -7.54
N LYS A 672 13.65 -23.33 -7.51
CA LYS A 672 12.89 -24.55 -7.85
C LYS A 672 13.11 -25.01 -9.30
N LEU A 673 13.12 -24.11 -10.28
CA LEU A 673 13.40 -24.45 -11.67
C LEU A 673 14.83 -24.97 -11.86
N LEU A 674 15.82 -24.42 -11.14
CA LEU A 674 17.21 -24.85 -11.21
C LEU A 674 17.47 -26.24 -10.58
N GLU A 675 16.53 -26.79 -9.80
CA GLU A 675 16.55 -28.19 -9.35
C GLU A 675 16.23 -29.17 -10.48
N ASN A 676 15.47 -28.72 -11.50
CA ASN A 676 15.18 -29.50 -12.71
C ASN A 676 16.33 -29.37 -13.71
N GLN A 677 16.92 -30.51 -14.13
CA GLN A 677 18.08 -30.53 -15.01
C GLN A 677 17.79 -29.89 -16.38
N GLU A 678 16.59 -30.08 -16.94
CA GLU A 678 16.20 -29.47 -18.23
C GLU A 678 16.22 -27.94 -18.18
N TYR A 679 15.62 -27.35 -17.14
CA TYR A 679 15.62 -25.89 -16.97
C TYR A 679 17.01 -25.36 -16.65
N ARG A 680 17.80 -26.10 -15.88
CA ARG A 680 19.19 -25.74 -15.60
C ARG A 680 20.02 -25.64 -16.89
N GLU A 681 19.87 -26.62 -17.81
CA GLU A 681 20.53 -26.62 -19.11
C GLU A 681 20.05 -25.47 -20.00
N LYS A 682 18.75 -25.17 -20.01
CA LYS A 682 18.19 -24.00 -20.71
C LYS A 682 18.83 -22.71 -20.21
N TYR A 683 18.95 -22.52 -18.90
CA TYR A 683 19.59 -21.34 -18.32
C TYR A 683 21.08 -21.23 -18.68
N VAL A 684 21.81 -22.34 -18.70
CA VAL A 684 23.21 -22.35 -19.16
C VAL A 684 23.31 -21.93 -20.62
N ALA A 685 22.41 -22.43 -21.49
CA ALA A 685 22.37 -22.07 -22.91
C ALA A 685 22.00 -20.58 -23.15
N LEU A 686 21.15 -20.00 -22.31
CA LEU A 686 20.73 -18.60 -22.41
C LEU A 686 21.79 -17.60 -21.92
N LYS A 687 22.82 -18.03 -21.19
CA LYS A 687 23.76 -17.19 -20.47
C LYS A 687 24.36 -16.06 -21.31
N ASP A 688 24.72 -16.34 -22.56
CA ASP A 688 25.41 -15.37 -23.42
C ASP A 688 24.47 -14.34 -24.06
N THR A 689 23.15 -14.58 -24.01
CA THR A 689 22.11 -13.66 -24.48
C THR A 689 21.66 -12.67 -23.42
N LEU A 690 22.03 -12.92 -22.15
CA LEU A 690 21.60 -12.11 -21.01
C LEU A 690 22.36 -10.79 -20.89
N SER A 691 21.71 -9.78 -20.33
CA SER A 691 22.38 -8.55 -19.86
C SER A 691 23.50 -8.90 -18.87
N LYS A 692 24.48 -8.01 -18.72
CA LYS A 692 25.60 -8.21 -17.77
C LYS A 692 25.09 -8.50 -16.35
N VAL A 693 24.10 -7.74 -15.90
CA VAL A 693 23.54 -7.85 -14.55
C VAL A 693 22.83 -9.21 -14.35
N ASN A 694 21.99 -9.62 -15.30
CA ASN A 694 21.30 -10.90 -15.25
C ASN A 694 22.28 -12.09 -15.33
N ARG A 695 23.33 -11.97 -16.14
CA ARG A 695 24.37 -12.98 -16.28
C ARG A 695 25.15 -13.16 -14.98
N GLU A 696 25.58 -12.08 -14.35
CA GLU A 696 26.29 -12.12 -13.06
C GLU A 696 25.41 -12.72 -11.95
N PHE A 697 24.12 -12.35 -11.92
CA PHE A 697 23.18 -12.93 -10.99
C PHE A 697 22.98 -14.43 -11.21
N LEU A 698 22.76 -14.86 -12.47
CA LEU A 698 22.59 -16.26 -12.82
C LEU A 698 23.86 -17.08 -12.50
N ASN A 699 25.07 -16.57 -12.79
CA ASN A 699 26.31 -17.27 -12.47
C ASN A 699 26.46 -17.55 -10.97
N LYS A 700 26.08 -16.61 -10.11
CA LYS A 700 26.05 -16.82 -8.65
C LYS A 700 25.07 -17.94 -8.27
N LYS A 701 23.90 -18.02 -8.92
CA LYS A 701 22.91 -19.07 -8.69
C LYS A 701 23.37 -20.44 -9.18
N LEU A 702 23.99 -20.50 -10.33
CA LEU A 702 24.53 -21.74 -10.91
C LEU A 702 25.86 -22.21 -10.25
N LYS A 703 26.51 -21.36 -9.45
CA LYS A 703 27.84 -21.58 -8.82
C LYS A 703 28.94 -21.82 -9.87
N ILE A 704 28.94 -21.05 -10.94
CA ILE A 704 29.92 -21.06 -12.03
C ILE A 704 30.53 -19.68 -12.25
#